data_1cf70400ef7fab3ccd9b4444c4e13a7c
#
_entry.id   1cf70400ef7fab3ccd9b4444c4e13a7c
#
_cell.length_a   1.000
_cell.length_b   1.000
_cell.length_c   1.000
_cell.angle_alpha   90.00
_cell.angle_beta   90.00
_cell.angle_gamma   90.00
#
_symmetry.space_group_name_H-M   'P 1'
#
loop_
_entity.id
_entity.type
_entity.pdbx_description
1 polymer ?
#
loop_
_entity_poly.entity_id
_entity_poly.type
_entity_poly.pdbx_seq_one_letter_code
_entity_poly.pdbx_strand_id
1 'polypeptide(L)'
;TTAAASAQTAFAADLGTVTDNVPAITAASASVSVLTASGDLEAAYAEWGAVSGATGYNVYIKSAGGSYTQLDTMLVRQYPDRFRADAVGLKAGSYTMKIVPVIGGKEDASKAAETSELNVEAHDRSGFGFVNGTSSGAYNEDGTLKADAIVVYVTDANKDTVTASIDSTGKGAADVTGVQNIITAYKKNKEKRPLCLRFIGNITDPADMPKGDLMIDTAKAGITIEGIGTDTVFNGFGLVMKNCSNVEVRNIGFMNCDSSEGDDCGLQQGNDHIWVHNCDFFYGHAGSDADQVKGDGALDTKTSTYVTHSYNHFWDNGKCNLQGMKSEKETNYVTYHHNWYDHSDSRHPRIRTCSVHSYNNYFDGNAKYGIGVTMGASAFAENNYFRNCKNPMMSSGQGTDALGEGTFSGETGGIIKACGNYIEGASSYIPYSQDSTSFDAYEVSSPTEKVPDSVKTVSGGTGYNNFDTDSSIMYSYQADDAKDVPAIVTAKAGRVQGGDFQWKFNNSVDDASYAVNQPLKDALMNYTPTVVAIGSGFTDTTTDPVVTTETTKQTTVTTTTTTVSVSQDTSATATTVTTRDTTPTTPDVPVEGDIFCSPDGKGSGTSEKDPASVTDAISKLTPGHTIYLLGGTYNFSEMILIDDKN
;
A
#
# COMPACT_ATOMS: atom_id res chain seq x y z
N THR A 1 0.33 -48.28 -38.68
CA THR A 1 -0.26 -47.17 -37.94
C THR A 1 0.56 -46.95 -36.65
N THR A 2 1.48 -46.04 -36.76
CA THR A 2 2.46 -45.67 -35.75
C THR A 2 1.82 -44.70 -34.75
N ALA A 3 1.89 -45.09 -33.47
CA ALA A 3 1.56 -44.23 -32.34
C ALA A 3 2.78 -43.36 -32.01
N ALA A 4 2.60 -42.04 -32.04
CA ALA A 4 3.60 -41.10 -31.58
C ALA A 4 3.48 -40.94 -30.07
N ALA A 5 4.55 -41.25 -29.33
CA ALA A 5 4.70 -40.94 -27.93
C ALA A 5 5.08 -39.49 -27.78
N SER A 6 4.22 -38.66 -27.12
CA SER A 6 4.55 -37.32 -26.70
C SER A 6 5.43 -37.35 -25.45
N ALA A 7 6.66 -36.87 -25.58
CA ALA A 7 7.56 -36.66 -24.45
C ALA A 7 7.04 -35.45 -23.63
N GLN A 8 6.62 -35.70 -22.42
CA GLN A 8 6.36 -34.67 -21.41
C GLN A 8 7.70 -34.21 -20.84
N THR A 9 8.17 -33.04 -21.28
CA THR A 9 9.29 -32.34 -20.66
C THR A 9 8.76 -31.70 -19.38
N ALA A 10 9.17 -32.20 -18.24
CA ALA A 10 8.98 -31.54 -16.97
C ALA A 10 9.81 -30.25 -16.98
N PHE A 11 9.16 -29.10 -16.97
CA PHE A 11 9.80 -27.83 -16.62
C PHE A 11 10.05 -27.87 -15.12
N ALA A 12 11.30 -28.03 -14.72
CA ALA A 12 11.75 -27.67 -13.40
C ALA A 12 11.53 -26.16 -13.25
N ALA A 13 10.74 -25.75 -12.28
CA ALA A 13 10.61 -24.35 -11.90
C ALA A 13 12.00 -23.89 -11.45
N ASP A 14 12.61 -23.04 -12.24
CA ASP A 14 13.80 -22.29 -11.85
C ASP A 14 13.32 -21.28 -10.80
N LEU A 15 13.45 -21.64 -9.53
CA LEU A 15 13.38 -20.70 -8.43
C LEU A 15 14.61 -19.82 -8.60
N GLY A 16 14.43 -18.70 -9.32
CA GLY A 16 15.46 -17.70 -9.49
C GLY A 16 15.97 -17.30 -8.11
N THR A 17 17.16 -17.80 -7.78
CA THR A 17 17.96 -17.20 -6.73
C THR A 17 18.03 -15.73 -7.03
N VAL A 18 17.47 -14.88 -6.15
CA VAL A 18 17.79 -13.46 -6.11
C VAL A 18 19.29 -13.41 -5.84
N THR A 19 20.05 -13.39 -6.90
CA THR A 19 21.45 -13.03 -6.79
C THR A 19 21.45 -11.57 -6.46
N ASP A 20 22.05 -11.20 -5.33
CA ASP A 20 22.48 -9.86 -5.00
C ASP A 20 23.45 -9.35 -6.08
N ASN A 21 22.95 -9.10 -7.28
CA ASN A 21 23.58 -8.22 -8.23
C ASN A 21 23.20 -6.79 -7.83
N VAL A 22 23.75 -6.31 -6.74
CA VAL A 22 23.94 -4.86 -6.58
C VAL A 22 24.84 -4.47 -7.75
N PRO A 23 24.34 -3.74 -8.78
CA PRO A 23 25.20 -3.29 -9.84
C PRO A 23 26.28 -2.44 -9.18
N ALA A 24 27.51 -2.85 -9.35
CA ALA A 24 28.65 -2.01 -8.94
C ALA A 24 28.44 -0.65 -9.60
N ILE A 25 28.51 0.43 -8.81
CA ILE A 25 28.42 1.80 -9.30
C ILE A 25 29.31 1.89 -10.53
N THR A 26 28.71 2.19 -11.67
CA THR A 26 29.45 2.45 -12.90
C THR A 26 30.48 3.52 -12.58
N ALA A 27 31.74 3.29 -12.94
CA ALA A 27 32.84 4.22 -12.66
C ALA A 27 32.38 5.66 -12.94
N ALA A 28 32.62 6.55 -11.98
CA ALA A 28 32.17 7.94 -12.06
C ALA A 28 32.55 8.56 -13.38
N SER A 29 31.64 9.19 -14.07
CA SER A 29 31.81 9.81 -15.37
C SER A 29 32.50 11.19 -15.23
N ALA A 30 33.05 11.71 -16.32
CA ALA A 30 33.66 13.05 -16.33
C ALA A 30 32.56 14.17 -16.21
N SER A 31 31.34 13.92 -16.63
CA SER A 31 30.19 14.84 -16.62
C SER A 31 28.91 14.07 -16.34
N VAL A 32 27.81 14.76 -16.04
CA VAL A 32 26.51 14.15 -15.83
C VAL A 32 26.10 13.32 -17.06
N SER A 33 25.73 12.07 -16.81
CA SER A 33 25.12 11.18 -17.80
C SER A 33 23.72 10.82 -17.31
N VAL A 34 22.69 11.34 -17.97
CA VAL A 34 21.29 11.00 -17.70
C VAL A 34 21.05 9.56 -18.13
N LEU A 35 20.62 8.73 -17.19
CA LEU A 35 20.31 7.30 -17.41
C LEU A 35 18.88 7.14 -17.91
N THR A 36 17.95 7.80 -17.22
CA THR A 36 16.53 7.85 -17.59
C THR A 36 15.90 9.15 -17.11
N ALA A 37 14.89 9.62 -17.79
CA ALA A 37 14.05 10.74 -17.36
C ALA A 37 12.69 10.65 -18.04
N SER A 38 11.63 10.99 -17.31
CA SER A 38 10.27 11.00 -17.83
C SER A 38 9.41 12.03 -17.10
N GLY A 39 8.36 12.51 -17.78
CA GLY A 39 7.21 13.11 -17.13
C GLY A 39 6.31 12.01 -16.56
N ASP A 40 5.49 12.39 -15.60
CA ASP A 40 4.52 11.57 -14.91
C ASP A 40 3.28 12.43 -14.56
N LEU A 41 2.40 11.94 -13.69
CA LEU A 41 1.21 12.67 -13.23
C LEU A 41 1.64 13.83 -12.30
N GLU A 42 1.51 15.07 -12.80
CA GLU A 42 1.89 16.32 -12.10
C GLU A 42 3.32 16.31 -11.52
N ALA A 43 4.18 15.50 -12.11
CA ALA A 43 5.55 15.27 -11.70
C ALA A 43 6.46 14.99 -12.90
N ALA A 44 7.77 15.10 -12.69
CA ALA A 44 8.80 14.63 -13.60
C ALA A 44 10.02 14.17 -12.81
N TYR A 45 10.77 13.21 -13.36
CA TYR A 45 11.98 12.74 -12.71
C TYR A 45 13.14 12.62 -13.68
N ALA A 46 14.34 12.60 -13.12
CA ALA A 46 15.57 12.25 -13.81
C ALA A 46 16.46 11.38 -12.92
N GLU A 47 17.11 10.39 -13.51
CA GLU A 47 18.13 9.57 -12.89
C GLU A 47 19.46 9.72 -13.63
N TRP A 48 20.57 9.73 -12.91
CA TRP A 48 21.89 9.89 -13.48
C TRP A 48 22.96 9.15 -12.69
N GLY A 49 24.10 8.89 -13.36
CA GLY A 49 25.27 8.26 -12.76
C GLY A 49 26.13 9.24 -11.95
N ALA A 50 27.00 8.72 -11.10
CA ALA A 50 27.95 9.53 -10.34
C ALA A 50 28.90 10.30 -11.25
N VAL A 51 29.28 11.52 -10.83
CA VAL A 51 30.27 12.37 -11.51
C VAL A 51 31.51 12.45 -10.65
N SER A 52 32.71 12.29 -11.26
CA SER A 52 34.00 12.30 -10.57
C SER A 52 34.20 13.60 -9.81
N GLY A 53 34.45 13.49 -8.50
CA GLY A 53 34.69 14.61 -7.58
C GLY A 53 33.43 15.39 -7.19
N ALA A 54 32.23 14.96 -7.61
CA ALA A 54 30.99 15.57 -7.16
C ALA A 54 30.68 15.18 -5.70
N THR A 55 30.32 16.16 -4.89
CA THR A 55 29.87 16.00 -3.50
C THR A 55 28.36 16.26 -3.34
N GLY A 56 27.70 16.59 -4.44
CA GLY A 56 26.27 16.86 -4.50
C GLY A 56 25.83 17.22 -5.91
N TYR A 57 24.53 17.43 -6.04
CA TYR A 57 23.92 17.88 -7.29
C TYR A 57 22.84 18.92 -7.01
N ASN A 58 22.83 19.99 -7.81
CA ASN A 58 21.69 20.90 -7.89
C ASN A 58 20.89 20.56 -9.14
N VAL A 59 19.60 20.39 -8.98
CA VAL A 59 18.69 20.03 -10.06
C VAL A 59 17.71 21.18 -10.29
N TYR A 60 17.50 21.50 -11.54
CA TYR A 60 16.63 22.58 -11.98
C TYR A 60 15.57 22.03 -12.93
N ILE A 61 14.40 22.66 -12.93
CA ILE A 61 13.31 22.37 -13.86
C ILE A 61 12.81 23.65 -14.53
N LYS A 62 12.40 23.56 -15.77
CA LYS A 62 11.68 24.62 -16.49
C LYS A 62 10.54 24.04 -17.30
N SER A 63 9.44 24.77 -17.41
CA SER A 63 8.41 24.51 -18.44
C SER A 63 8.90 24.96 -19.80
N ALA A 64 8.26 24.51 -20.87
CA ALA A 64 8.53 24.97 -22.22
C ALA A 64 8.42 26.50 -22.32
N GLY A 65 9.47 27.17 -22.79
CA GLY A 65 9.56 28.63 -22.87
C GLY A 65 9.78 29.34 -21.53
N GLY A 66 9.85 28.61 -20.40
CA GLY A 66 10.08 29.15 -19.06
C GLY A 66 11.56 29.29 -18.69
N SER A 67 11.81 29.76 -17.46
CA SER A 67 13.13 29.84 -16.86
C SER A 67 13.35 28.67 -15.90
N TYR A 68 14.61 28.28 -15.70
CA TYR A 68 15.00 27.27 -14.73
C TYR A 68 14.73 27.73 -13.30
N THR A 69 14.05 26.87 -12.53
CA THR A 69 13.89 27.00 -11.08
C THR A 69 14.58 25.82 -10.41
N GLN A 70 15.37 26.07 -9.39
CA GLN A 70 16.04 25.02 -8.63
C GLN A 70 15.02 24.24 -7.80
N LEU A 71 15.14 22.92 -7.81
CA LEU A 71 14.39 22.04 -6.90
C LEU A 71 14.98 22.13 -5.49
N ASP A 72 14.13 21.88 -4.49
CA ASP A 72 14.63 21.67 -3.13
C ASP A 72 15.60 20.47 -3.10
N THR A 73 16.69 20.61 -2.37
CA THR A 73 17.72 19.57 -2.28
C THR A 73 17.21 18.27 -1.70
N MET A 74 16.17 18.31 -0.84
CA MET A 74 15.51 17.12 -0.30
C MET A 74 14.88 16.23 -1.38
N LEU A 75 14.61 16.79 -2.56
CA LEU A 75 14.10 16.03 -3.71
C LEU A 75 15.21 15.29 -4.48
N VAL A 76 16.47 15.48 -4.11
CA VAL A 76 17.62 14.77 -4.70
C VAL A 76 18.06 13.63 -3.78
N ARG A 77 18.13 12.43 -4.31
CA ARG A 77 18.43 11.20 -3.54
C ARG A 77 19.56 10.42 -4.20
N GLN A 78 20.35 9.77 -3.35
CA GLN A 78 21.37 8.80 -3.75
C GLN A 78 20.87 7.37 -3.52
N TYR A 79 21.05 6.54 -4.51
CA TYR A 79 20.87 5.09 -4.47
C TYR A 79 22.23 4.39 -4.65
N PRO A 80 22.33 3.06 -4.44
CA PRO A 80 23.60 2.35 -4.58
C PRO A 80 24.25 2.49 -5.97
N ASP A 81 23.46 2.67 -7.02
CA ASP A 81 23.89 2.66 -8.42
C ASP A 81 23.62 3.96 -9.18
N ARG A 82 22.88 4.91 -8.60
CA ARG A 82 22.47 6.15 -9.28
C ARG A 82 22.07 7.25 -8.31
N PHE A 83 21.84 8.42 -8.88
CA PHE A 83 21.12 9.53 -8.24
C PHE A 83 19.78 9.72 -8.93
N ARG A 84 18.81 10.25 -8.21
CA ARG A 84 17.48 10.57 -8.71
C ARG A 84 16.97 11.89 -8.13
N ALA A 85 16.27 12.67 -8.93
CA ALA A 85 15.47 13.81 -8.47
C ALA A 85 14.06 13.72 -9.03
N ASP A 86 13.07 14.04 -8.20
CA ASP A 86 11.67 14.16 -8.61
C ASP A 86 11.21 15.61 -8.42
N ALA A 87 10.75 16.22 -9.50
CA ALA A 87 10.05 17.49 -9.47
C ALA A 87 8.55 17.19 -9.34
N VAL A 88 7.91 17.70 -8.31
CA VAL A 88 6.48 17.46 -8.00
C VAL A 88 5.71 18.77 -7.93
N GLY A 89 4.39 18.71 -8.10
CA GLY A 89 3.53 19.90 -8.15
C GLY A 89 3.66 20.66 -9.46
N LEU A 90 3.73 19.92 -10.56
CA LEU A 90 3.82 20.48 -11.91
C LEU A 90 2.44 20.50 -12.57
N LYS A 91 2.15 21.59 -13.27
CA LYS A 91 1.01 21.63 -14.18
C LYS A 91 1.28 20.73 -15.39
N ALA A 92 0.23 20.11 -15.95
CA ALA A 92 0.35 19.36 -17.20
C ALA A 92 0.98 20.20 -18.32
N GLY A 93 1.94 19.61 -19.01
CA GLY A 93 2.70 20.28 -20.10
C GLY A 93 4.10 19.72 -20.28
N SER A 94 4.90 20.39 -21.10
CA SER A 94 6.27 19.98 -21.42
C SER A 94 7.30 20.66 -20.51
N TYR A 95 8.28 19.89 -20.04
CA TYR A 95 9.34 20.35 -19.15
C TYR A 95 10.71 19.84 -19.57
N THR A 96 11.74 20.47 -19.04
CA THR A 96 13.14 20.02 -19.14
C THR A 96 13.78 20.12 -17.75
N MET A 97 14.48 19.09 -17.33
CA MET A 97 15.31 19.11 -16.12
C MET A 97 16.78 19.32 -16.49
N LYS A 98 17.51 20.03 -15.63
CA LYS A 98 18.95 20.24 -15.74
C LYS A 98 19.63 19.82 -14.45
N ILE A 99 20.62 18.95 -14.55
CA ILE A 99 21.41 18.41 -13.44
C ILE A 99 22.79 19.05 -13.48
N VAL A 100 23.20 19.67 -12.38
CA VAL A 100 24.50 20.35 -12.25
C VAL A 100 25.26 19.74 -11.07
N PRO A 101 26.44 19.13 -11.29
CA PRO A 101 27.20 18.57 -10.18
C PRO A 101 27.85 19.69 -9.35
N VAL A 102 27.96 19.48 -8.05
CA VAL A 102 28.67 20.35 -7.09
C VAL A 102 30.00 19.73 -6.80
N ILE A 103 31.10 20.42 -7.20
CA ILE A 103 32.48 19.97 -7.05
C ILE A 103 33.25 21.03 -6.26
N GLY A 104 33.91 20.62 -5.19
CA GLY A 104 34.60 21.56 -4.32
C GLY A 104 33.71 22.64 -3.72
N GLY A 105 32.43 22.29 -3.45
CA GLY A 105 31.41 23.18 -2.87
C GLY A 105 30.81 24.19 -3.84
N LYS A 106 31.04 24.06 -5.15
CA LYS A 106 30.49 24.94 -6.19
C LYS A 106 29.94 24.15 -7.35
N GLU A 107 28.92 24.71 -8.01
CA GLU A 107 28.41 24.17 -9.25
C GLU A 107 29.47 24.18 -10.35
N ASP A 108 29.60 23.06 -11.06
CA ASP A 108 30.36 22.97 -12.29
C ASP A 108 29.43 22.83 -13.50
N ALA A 109 29.00 23.98 -14.03
CA ALA A 109 28.10 24.04 -15.16
C ALA A 109 28.67 23.41 -16.45
N SER A 110 30.03 23.28 -16.55
CA SER A 110 30.65 22.63 -17.70
C SER A 110 30.41 21.12 -17.76
N LYS A 111 30.02 20.54 -16.63
CA LYS A 111 29.72 19.10 -16.48
C LYS A 111 28.22 18.80 -16.35
N ALA A 112 27.38 19.82 -16.48
CA ALA A 112 25.93 19.68 -16.40
C ALA A 112 25.35 18.94 -17.61
N ALA A 113 24.17 18.34 -17.42
CA ALA A 113 23.36 17.82 -18.51
C ALA A 113 21.90 18.27 -18.38
N GLU A 114 21.21 18.34 -19.52
CA GLU A 114 19.78 18.56 -19.62
C GLU A 114 19.10 17.27 -20.09
N THR A 115 17.87 17.02 -19.63
CA THR A 115 17.05 15.94 -20.16
C THR A 115 16.52 16.32 -21.56
N SER A 116 16.02 15.33 -22.30
CA SER A 116 15.05 15.59 -23.35
C SER A 116 13.79 16.23 -22.76
N GLU A 117 12.86 16.64 -23.62
CA GLU A 117 11.56 17.13 -23.22
C GLU A 117 10.76 16.03 -22.49
N LEU A 118 10.16 16.39 -21.36
CA LEU A 118 9.38 15.53 -20.49
C LEU A 118 7.92 15.95 -20.55
N ASN A 119 7.03 15.03 -20.88
CA ASN A 119 5.60 15.30 -20.93
C ASN A 119 4.96 14.97 -19.59
N VAL A 120 4.43 15.98 -18.89
CA VAL A 120 3.71 15.87 -17.62
C VAL A 120 2.22 15.84 -17.89
N GLU A 121 1.52 14.85 -17.35
CA GLU A 121 0.07 14.70 -17.43
C GLU A 121 -0.60 15.18 -16.14
N ALA A 122 -1.89 15.51 -16.18
CA ALA A 122 -2.66 15.84 -14.98
C ALA A 122 -3.18 14.57 -14.31
N HIS A 123 -3.30 14.61 -12.98
CA HIS A 123 -4.11 13.63 -12.27
C HIS A 123 -5.59 13.75 -12.65
N ASP A 124 -6.29 12.62 -12.70
CA ASP A 124 -7.73 12.57 -12.90
C ASP A 124 -8.47 12.95 -11.61
N ARG A 125 -9.04 14.15 -11.59
CA ARG A 125 -9.85 14.68 -10.48
C ARG A 125 -11.34 14.41 -10.67
N SER A 126 -11.71 13.30 -11.31
CA SER A 126 -13.08 12.84 -11.36
C SER A 126 -13.50 12.23 -10.02
N GLY A 127 -14.77 12.36 -9.69
CA GLY A 127 -15.31 11.70 -8.50
C GLY A 127 -15.98 12.64 -7.50
N PHE A 128 -16.68 12.04 -6.55
CA PHE A 128 -17.41 12.77 -5.52
C PHE A 128 -16.51 13.65 -4.62
N GLY A 129 -15.23 13.32 -4.48
CA GLY A 129 -14.28 14.14 -3.74
C GLY A 129 -14.14 15.58 -4.26
N PHE A 130 -14.64 15.86 -5.47
CA PHE A 130 -14.56 17.18 -6.12
C PHE A 130 -15.93 17.84 -6.34
N VAL A 131 -17.02 17.26 -5.82
CA VAL A 131 -18.38 17.80 -5.91
C VAL A 131 -18.60 18.82 -4.79
N ASN A 132 -18.94 20.05 -5.13
CA ASN A 132 -19.18 21.14 -4.18
C ASN A 132 -17.99 21.49 -3.27
N GLY A 133 -16.78 21.15 -3.65
CA GLY A 133 -15.56 21.38 -2.89
C GLY A 133 -14.34 20.84 -3.61
N THR A 134 -13.25 20.62 -2.87
CA THR A 134 -12.02 20.07 -3.40
C THR A 134 -11.37 19.11 -2.40
N SER A 135 -10.76 18.05 -2.89
CA SER A 135 -9.93 17.11 -2.14
C SER A 135 -8.44 17.23 -2.48
N SER A 136 -8.02 18.29 -3.18
CA SER A 136 -6.64 18.47 -3.64
C SER A 136 -5.65 18.90 -2.55
N GLY A 137 -6.08 18.97 -1.27
CA GLY A 137 -5.22 19.29 -0.14
C GLY A 137 -4.46 20.61 -0.31
N ALA A 138 -3.13 20.50 -0.39
CA ALA A 138 -2.22 21.63 -0.56
C ALA A 138 -2.02 22.04 -2.03
N TYR A 139 -2.65 21.35 -2.98
CA TYR A 139 -2.50 21.61 -4.41
C TYR A 139 -3.71 22.36 -4.99
N ASN A 140 -3.48 23.09 -6.08
CA ASN A 140 -4.50 23.66 -6.95
C ASN A 140 -5.05 22.54 -7.88
N GLU A 141 -6.17 22.83 -8.54
CA GLU A 141 -6.78 21.89 -9.49
C GLU A 141 -5.90 21.60 -10.73
N ASP A 142 -4.97 22.49 -11.04
CA ASP A 142 -4.02 22.32 -12.13
C ASP A 142 -2.72 21.57 -11.72
N GLY A 143 -2.68 21.03 -10.51
CA GLY A 143 -1.55 20.26 -9.97
C GLY A 143 -0.43 21.10 -9.38
N THR A 144 -0.50 22.43 -9.45
CA THR A 144 0.52 23.30 -8.84
C THR A 144 0.31 23.43 -7.34
N LEU A 145 1.41 23.52 -6.58
CA LEU A 145 1.34 23.77 -5.15
C LEU A 145 0.73 25.16 -4.86
N LYS A 146 -0.17 25.24 -3.89
CA LYS A 146 -0.71 26.54 -3.43
C LYS A 146 0.41 27.43 -2.90
N ALA A 147 0.39 28.71 -3.25
CA ALA A 147 1.49 29.62 -3.01
C ALA A 147 1.80 29.86 -1.52
N ASP A 148 0.82 29.66 -0.64
CA ASP A 148 0.93 29.80 0.81
C ASP A 148 1.08 28.46 1.55
N ALA A 149 1.18 27.35 0.83
CA ALA A 149 1.31 26.03 1.43
C ALA A 149 2.61 25.91 2.26
N ILE A 150 2.48 25.33 3.44
CA ILE A 150 3.62 24.93 4.28
C ILE A 150 4.10 23.57 3.77
N VAL A 151 5.33 23.51 3.25
CA VAL A 151 5.94 22.27 2.78
C VAL A 151 6.91 21.76 3.84
N VAL A 152 6.76 20.48 4.20
CA VAL A 152 7.63 19.81 5.18
C VAL A 152 8.14 18.50 4.58
N TYR A 153 9.46 18.34 4.52
CA TYR A 153 10.09 17.10 4.08
C TYR A 153 10.36 16.19 5.27
N VAL A 154 9.79 14.98 5.22
CA VAL A 154 9.86 13.99 6.29
C VAL A 154 10.63 12.76 5.81
N THR A 155 11.66 12.39 6.55
CA THR A 155 12.45 11.17 6.35
C THR A 155 12.42 10.35 7.64
N ASP A 156 12.81 9.10 7.60
CA ASP A 156 12.90 8.30 8.83
C ASP A 156 13.84 8.95 9.86
N ALA A 157 14.92 9.57 9.41
CA ALA A 157 15.90 10.22 10.29
C ALA A 157 15.39 11.49 10.98
N ASN A 158 14.42 12.20 10.39
CA ASN A 158 13.95 13.48 10.92
C ASN A 158 12.48 13.49 11.36
N LYS A 159 11.73 12.41 11.21
CA LYS A 159 10.28 12.33 11.49
C LYS A 159 9.88 12.89 12.85
N ASP A 160 10.75 12.74 13.85
CA ASP A 160 10.51 13.18 15.23
C ASP A 160 11.13 14.56 15.55
N THR A 161 12.01 15.06 14.69
CA THR A 161 12.75 16.31 14.92
C THR A 161 12.49 17.39 13.88
N VAL A 162 11.80 17.07 12.78
CA VAL A 162 11.41 18.05 11.77
C VAL A 162 10.54 19.14 12.39
N THR A 163 10.73 20.38 11.98
CA THR A 163 10.01 21.53 12.51
C THR A 163 9.26 22.29 11.42
N ALA A 164 8.10 22.84 11.78
CA ALA A 164 7.33 23.76 10.94
C ALA A 164 6.78 24.91 11.78
N SER A 165 6.75 26.11 11.20
CA SER A 165 6.21 27.30 11.86
C SER A 165 4.71 27.41 11.60
N ILE A 166 3.86 27.09 12.60
CA ILE A 166 2.42 26.92 12.48
C ILE A 166 1.68 27.75 13.53
N ASP A 167 0.62 28.44 13.12
CA ASP A 167 -0.29 29.15 14.03
C ASP A 167 -1.38 28.22 14.59
N SER A 168 -1.02 27.39 15.56
CA SER A 168 -1.96 26.45 16.20
C SER A 168 -2.95 27.13 17.17
N THR A 169 -2.74 28.40 17.50
CA THR A 169 -3.50 29.13 18.54
C THR A 169 -4.31 30.31 18.03
N GLY A 170 -4.03 30.81 16.83
CA GLY A 170 -4.58 32.07 16.29
C GLY A 170 -3.91 33.32 16.87
N LYS A 171 -2.73 33.17 17.49
CA LYS A 171 -1.97 34.29 18.10
C LYS A 171 -0.62 34.52 17.41
N GLY A 172 -0.37 33.87 16.32
CA GLY A 172 0.86 33.89 15.57
C GLY A 172 1.53 32.51 15.50
N ALA A 173 2.32 32.31 14.45
CA ALA A 173 3.02 31.06 14.20
C ALA A 173 4.14 30.83 15.22
N ALA A 174 4.31 29.59 15.62
CA ALA A 174 5.39 29.09 16.47
C ALA A 174 5.91 27.78 15.90
N ASP A 175 7.15 27.44 16.20
CA ASP A 175 7.76 26.20 15.77
C ASP A 175 7.11 25.01 16.48
N VAL A 176 6.70 24.02 15.68
CA VAL A 176 6.15 22.74 16.12
C VAL A 176 7.09 21.65 15.61
N THR A 177 7.46 20.75 16.51
CA THR A 177 8.46 19.69 16.24
C THR A 177 7.82 18.31 16.21
N GLY A 178 8.23 17.47 15.26
CA GLY A 178 7.74 16.12 15.03
C GLY A 178 6.54 16.08 14.09
N VAL A 179 6.53 15.09 13.17
CA VAL A 179 5.50 15.01 12.11
C VAL A 179 4.08 14.93 12.67
N GLN A 180 3.84 14.08 13.68
CA GLN A 180 2.52 13.96 14.28
C GLN A 180 2.08 15.27 14.98
N ASN A 181 2.99 15.93 15.66
CA ASN A 181 2.70 17.20 16.34
C ASN A 181 2.37 18.32 15.34
N ILE A 182 3.08 18.36 14.19
CA ILE A 182 2.79 19.27 13.07
C ILE A 182 1.36 19.04 12.57
N ILE A 183 0.97 17.80 12.32
CA ILE A 183 -0.41 17.45 11.93
C ILE A 183 -1.41 17.88 13.02
N THR A 184 -1.13 17.58 14.27
CA THR A 184 -1.99 17.88 15.42
C THR A 184 -2.21 19.39 15.60
N ALA A 185 -1.25 20.23 15.20
CA ALA A 185 -1.36 21.68 15.27
C ALA A 185 -2.51 22.24 14.41
N TYR A 186 -2.95 21.51 13.39
CA TYR A 186 -4.10 21.87 12.54
C TYR A 186 -5.47 21.59 13.19
N LYS A 187 -5.55 20.79 14.24
CA LYS A 187 -6.80 20.34 14.87
C LYS A 187 -7.74 21.48 15.29
N LYS A 188 -7.21 22.62 15.70
CA LYS A 188 -8.02 23.77 16.12
C LYS A 188 -8.47 24.68 14.98
N ASN A 189 -8.08 24.38 13.74
CA ASN A 189 -8.38 25.18 12.55
C ASN A 189 -7.99 26.67 12.67
N LYS A 190 -6.91 26.98 13.40
CA LYS A 190 -6.34 28.32 13.50
C LYS A 190 -5.38 28.59 12.35
N GLU A 191 -4.48 27.64 12.07
CA GLU A 191 -3.70 27.68 10.85
C GLU A 191 -4.63 27.55 9.64
N LYS A 192 -4.43 28.44 8.65
CA LYS A 192 -5.24 28.50 7.43
C LYS A 192 -4.47 28.15 6.18
N ARG A 193 -3.13 28.23 6.26
CA ARG A 193 -2.27 27.80 5.15
C ARG A 193 -2.36 26.29 5.00
N PRO A 194 -2.46 25.76 3.77
CA PRO A 194 -2.43 24.32 3.54
C PRO A 194 -1.10 23.70 4.00
N LEU A 195 -1.13 22.42 4.34
CA LEU A 195 0.05 21.64 4.72
C LEU A 195 0.35 20.60 3.64
N CYS A 196 1.58 20.58 3.15
CA CYS A 196 2.09 19.54 2.26
C CYS A 196 3.21 18.78 2.98
N LEU A 197 2.93 17.55 3.39
CA LEU A 197 3.91 16.65 3.99
C LEU A 197 4.48 15.73 2.91
N ARG A 198 5.76 15.91 2.59
CA ARG A 198 6.50 15.14 1.59
C ARG A 198 7.36 14.08 2.28
N PHE A 199 6.90 12.85 2.24
CA PHE A 199 7.63 11.73 2.82
C PHE A 199 8.61 11.14 1.81
N ILE A 200 9.80 10.75 2.28
CA ILE A 200 10.88 10.24 1.43
C ILE A 200 11.46 8.97 2.03
N GLY A 201 11.39 7.88 1.30
CA GLY A 201 11.92 6.58 1.66
C GLY A 201 11.04 5.83 2.67
N ASN A 202 11.59 4.80 3.30
CA ASN A 202 10.90 3.97 4.27
C ASN A 202 10.79 4.69 5.61
N ILE A 203 9.59 4.98 6.03
CA ILE A 203 9.30 5.64 7.31
C ILE A 203 8.82 4.58 8.31
N THR A 204 9.43 4.54 9.47
CA THR A 204 9.08 3.63 10.55
C THR A 204 8.66 4.41 11.79
N ASP A 205 7.62 3.99 12.44
CA ASP A 205 7.15 4.36 13.78
C ASP A 205 7.45 5.80 14.23
N PRO A 206 6.80 6.84 13.68
CA PRO A 206 6.93 8.21 14.18
C PRO A 206 6.48 8.33 15.65
N ALA A 207 7.17 9.18 16.42
CA ALA A 207 6.77 9.46 17.80
C ALA A 207 5.41 10.20 17.90
N ASP A 208 4.79 10.14 19.05
CA ASP A 208 3.56 10.85 19.40
C ASP A 208 2.31 10.48 18.56
N MET A 209 2.36 9.40 17.80
CA MET A 209 1.20 8.89 17.07
C MET A 209 0.09 8.43 18.03
N PRO A 210 -1.15 8.96 17.91
CA PRO A 210 -2.26 8.45 18.71
C PRO A 210 -2.61 7.00 18.30
N LYS A 211 -2.55 6.07 19.25
CA LYS A 211 -2.87 4.66 19.01
C LYS A 211 -2.03 3.98 17.92
N GLY A 212 -0.79 4.41 17.70
CA GLY A 212 0.11 3.75 16.77
C GLY A 212 0.00 4.17 15.31
N ASP A 213 -0.96 5.03 14.93
CA ASP A 213 -1.12 5.54 13.56
C ASP A 213 -0.94 7.06 13.48
N LEU A 214 -0.47 7.57 12.34
CA LEU A 214 -0.57 9.00 12.03
C LEU A 214 -2.04 9.40 12.02
N MET A 215 -2.38 10.48 12.70
CA MET A 215 -3.77 10.93 12.81
C MET A 215 -3.96 12.38 12.36
N ILE A 216 -4.82 12.56 11.36
CA ILE A 216 -5.38 13.87 10.99
C ILE A 216 -6.73 13.99 11.66
N ASP A 217 -6.87 14.90 12.64
CA ASP A 217 -8.12 15.10 13.37
C ASP A 217 -8.60 16.54 13.27
N THR A 218 -9.83 16.72 12.80
CA THR A 218 -10.57 17.99 12.75
C THR A 218 -9.90 19.06 11.87
N ALA A 219 -8.99 18.74 10.97
CA ALA A 219 -8.30 19.68 10.10
C ALA A 219 -9.11 20.02 8.84
N LYS A 220 -9.14 21.33 8.46
CA LYS A 220 -9.92 21.84 7.32
C LYS A 220 -9.15 22.82 6.42
N ALA A 221 -7.87 23.06 6.67
CA ALA A 221 -7.08 24.01 5.88
C ALA A 221 -6.58 23.44 4.53
N GLY A 222 -6.73 22.15 4.32
CA GLY A 222 -6.13 21.41 3.21
C GLY A 222 -4.83 20.77 3.63
N ILE A 223 -4.79 19.43 3.58
CA ILE A 223 -3.58 18.65 3.91
C ILE A 223 -3.31 17.68 2.77
N THR A 224 -2.08 17.66 2.28
CA THR A 224 -1.58 16.61 1.38
C THR A 224 -0.52 15.78 2.10
N ILE A 225 -0.70 14.47 2.08
CA ILE A 225 0.26 13.47 2.49
C ILE A 225 0.78 12.81 1.21
N GLU A 226 2.03 13.07 0.83
CA GLU A 226 2.56 12.53 -0.41
C GLU A 226 3.93 11.86 -0.24
N GLY A 227 4.12 10.75 -0.96
CA GLY A 227 5.41 10.11 -1.11
C GLY A 227 6.20 10.68 -2.28
N ILE A 228 7.51 10.79 -2.14
CA ILE A 228 8.41 11.26 -3.18
C ILE A 228 9.15 10.06 -3.79
N GLY A 229 9.07 9.92 -5.11
CA GLY A 229 9.71 8.84 -5.84
C GLY A 229 8.98 7.51 -5.71
N THR A 230 9.69 6.42 -5.98
CA THR A 230 9.12 5.07 -6.07
C THR A 230 9.11 4.30 -4.75
N ASP A 231 9.79 4.79 -3.72
CA ASP A 231 10.22 4.03 -2.55
C ASP A 231 9.70 4.59 -1.21
N THR A 232 8.68 5.46 -1.24
CA THR A 232 8.08 5.94 -0.01
C THR A 232 7.08 4.92 0.55
N VAL A 233 7.36 4.44 1.77
CA VAL A 233 6.56 3.44 2.49
C VAL A 233 6.31 3.90 3.92
N PHE A 234 5.07 3.77 4.41
CA PHE A 234 4.74 3.73 5.82
C PHE A 234 4.81 2.26 6.25
N ASN A 235 5.84 1.94 7.03
CA ASN A 235 6.17 0.57 7.38
C ASN A 235 5.92 0.32 8.87
N GLY A 236 4.88 -0.42 9.17
CA GLY A 236 4.47 -0.79 10.53
C GLY A 236 3.35 0.07 11.11
N PHE A 237 2.94 1.14 10.46
CA PHE A 237 1.86 2.02 10.92
C PHE A 237 0.97 2.51 9.79
N GLY A 238 -0.23 2.94 10.12
CA GLY A 238 -1.25 3.44 9.20
C GLY A 238 -1.50 4.94 9.29
N LEU A 239 -2.57 5.38 8.62
CA LEU A 239 -3.05 6.76 8.61
C LEU A 239 -4.54 6.80 8.95
N VAL A 240 -4.92 7.57 9.95
CA VAL A 240 -6.32 7.78 10.36
C VAL A 240 -6.77 9.21 10.12
N MET A 241 -7.91 9.38 9.46
CA MET A 241 -8.56 10.67 9.22
C MET A 241 -9.89 10.75 9.98
N LYS A 242 -10.12 11.89 10.64
CA LYS A 242 -11.28 12.10 11.53
C LYS A 242 -11.76 13.54 11.51
N ASN A 243 -13.03 13.76 11.16
CA ASN A 243 -13.62 15.11 11.05
C ASN A 243 -12.83 16.09 10.16
N CYS A 244 -12.20 15.56 9.13
CA CYS A 244 -11.33 16.31 8.23
C CYS A 244 -12.07 16.75 6.97
N SER A 245 -11.54 17.77 6.31
CA SER A 245 -12.01 18.22 5.01
C SER A 245 -10.83 18.63 4.14
N ASN A 246 -10.92 18.37 2.84
CA ASN A 246 -9.90 18.73 1.86
C ASN A 246 -8.54 18.06 2.18
N VAL A 247 -8.51 16.73 2.16
CA VAL A 247 -7.30 15.93 2.38
C VAL A 247 -7.01 15.08 1.14
N GLU A 248 -5.77 15.14 0.69
CA GLU A 248 -5.21 14.31 -0.37
C GLU A 248 -4.13 13.39 0.20
N VAL A 249 -4.21 12.11 -0.12
CA VAL A 249 -3.18 11.10 0.21
C VAL A 249 -2.75 10.43 -1.07
N ARG A 250 -1.44 10.50 -1.41
CA ARG A 250 -0.94 9.96 -2.67
C ARG A 250 0.47 9.40 -2.61
N ASN A 251 0.74 8.44 -3.46
CA ASN A 251 2.07 7.86 -3.69
C ASN A 251 2.73 7.29 -2.42
N ILE A 252 1.93 6.67 -1.55
CA ILE A 252 2.39 6.02 -0.32
C ILE A 252 2.20 4.50 -0.45
N GLY A 253 3.19 3.72 -0.04
CA GLY A 253 3.03 2.29 0.23
C GLY A 253 2.68 2.08 1.70
N PHE A 254 1.51 1.50 2.00
CA PHE A 254 1.15 1.05 3.34
C PHE A 254 1.57 -0.40 3.50
N MET A 255 2.53 -0.68 4.38
CA MET A 255 3.18 -1.98 4.47
C MET A 255 3.35 -2.41 5.92
N ASN A 256 3.04 -3.66 6.22
CA ASN A 256 3.19 -4.24 7.57
C ASN A 256 2.48 -3.43 8.68
N CYS A 257 1.39 -2.72 8.36
CA CYS A 257 0.64 -1.94 9.35
C CYS A 257 0.14 -2.83 10.49
N ASP A 258 0.10 -2.28 11.71
CA ASP A 258 -0.33 -3.04 12.90
C ASP A 258 -1.86 -3.13 12.93
N SER A 259 -2.41 -4.32 12.68
CA SER A 259 -3.85 -4.56 12.70
C SER A 259 -4.52 -4.37 14.08
N SER A 260 -3.76 -4.31 15.16
CA SER A 260 -4.30 -4.00 16.50
C SER A 260 -4.66 -2.52 16.66
N GLU A 261 -4.04 -1.66 15.86
CA GLU A 261 -4.27 -0.22 15.86
C GLU A 261 -5.41 0.18 14.91
N GLY A 262 -5.64 -0.56 13.83
CA GLY A 262 -6.75 -0.36 12.90
C GLY A 262 -6.43 -0.67 11.45
N ASP A 263 -7.08 0.08 10.55
CA ASP A 263 -6.94 -0.05 9.09
C ASP A 263 -5.62 0.59 8.61
N ASP A 264 -5.05 0.14 7.48
CA ASP A 264 -3.83 0.75 6.91
C ASP A 264 -4.05 2.24 6.57
N CYS A 265 -5.24 2.57 6.01
CA CYS A 265 -5.69 3.94 5.82
C CYS A 265 -7.19 4.03 6.14
N GLY A 266 -7.54 4.66 7.24
CA GLY A 266 -8.91 4.70 7.76
C GLY A 266 -9.54 6.09 7.74
N LEU A 267 -10.68 6.26 7.03
CA LEU A 267 -11.56 7.41 7.16
C LEU A 267 -12.63 7.07 8.19
N GLN A 268 -12.44 7.51 9.44
CA GLN A 268 -13.22 6.96 10.55
C GLN A 268 -14.58 7.60 10.75
N GLN A 269 -14.69 8.94 10.71
CA GLN A 269 -15.99 9.64 10.89
C GLN A 269 -15.90 11.11 10.52
N GLY A 270 -17.01 11.64 10.02
CA GLY A 270 -17.20 13.07 9.82
C GLY A 270 -16.25 13.72 8.80
N ASN A 271 -15.65 12.91 7.91
CA ASN A 271 -14.80 13.44 6.86
C ASN A 271 -15.63 13.83 5.64
N ASP A 272 -15.15 14.83 4.94
CA ASP A 272 -15.68 15.23 3.64
C ASP A 272 -14.53 15.71 2.72
N HIS A 273 -14.69 15.53 1.41
CA HIS A 273 -13.68 15.92 0.41
C HIS A 273 -12.31 15.30 0.72
N ILE A 274 -12.27 13.99 0.65
CA ILE A 274 -11.04 13.19 0.81
C ILE A 274 -10.72 12.48 -0.50
N TRP A 275 -9.45 12.50 -0.88
CA TRP A 275 -8.94 11.79 -2.05
C TRP A 275 -7.73 10.94 -1.68
N VAL A 276 -7.87 9.62 -1.83
CA VAL A 276 -6.76 8.67 -1.64
C VAL A 276 -6.47 8.02 -2.99
N HIS A 277 -5.28 8.25 -3.52
CA HIS A 277 -4.96 7.80 -4.86
C HIS A 277 -3.49 7.43 -5.08
N ASN A 278 -3.24 6.60 -6.08
CA ASN A 278 -1.90 6.16 -6.44
C ASN A 278 -1.10 5.63 -5.23
N CYS A 279 -1.77 4.92 -4.33
CA CYS A 279 -1.16 4.27 -3.18
C CYS A 279 -1.10 2.75 -3.39
N ASP A 280 -0.10 2.10 -2.78
CA ASP A 280 -0.02 0.65 -2.67
C ASP A 280 -0.47 0.22 -1.28
N PHE A 281 -1.35 -0.77 -1.22
CA PHE A 281 -1.79 -1.41 0.01
C PHE A 281 -1.30 -2.85 0.04
N PHE A 282 -0.36 -3.12 0.93
CA PHE A 282 0.24 -4.44 1.13
C PHE A 282 -0.39 -5.16 2.32
N TYR A 283 0.14 -6.32 2.67
CA TYR A 283 -0.25 -6.99 3.90
C TYR A 283 0.08 -6.16 5.13
N GLY A 284 -0.86 -6.12 6.09
CA GLY A 284 -0.58 -5.75 7.46
C GLY A 284 -0.12 -6.95 8.31
N HIS A 285 0.21 -6.70 9.57
CA HIS A 285 0.39 -7.75 10.56
C HIS A 285 -0.94 -8.46 10.80
N ALA A 286 -0.87 -9.76 11.05
CA ALA A 286 -2.07 -10.52 11.38
C ALA A 286 -2.69 -10.01 12.69
N GLY A 287 -4.00 -9.69 12.65
CA GLY A 287 -4.75 -9.30 13.84
C GLY A 287 -5.25 -10.50 14.66
N SER A 288 -6.05 -10.21 15.68
CA SER A 288 -6.60 -11.22 16.58
C SER A 288 -7.73 -12.04 15.96
N ASP A 289 -8.41 -11.52 14.95
CA ASP A 289 -9.54 -12.17 14.30
C ASP A 289 -9.10 -13.05 13.14
N ALA A 290 -9.80 -14.15 12.91
CA ALA A 290 -9.47 -15.10 11.87
C ALA A 290 -9.50 -14.52 10.43
N ASP A 291 -10.22 -13.42 10.21
CA ASP A 291 -10.28 -12.71 8.94
C ASP A 291 -9.23 -11.59 8.81
N GLN A 292 -8.29 -11.48 9.77
CA GLN A 292 -7.19 -10.51 9.79
C GLN A 292 -5.83 -11.16 9.55
N VAL A 293 -5.77 -12.32 8.93
CA VAL A 293 -4.50 -13.02 8.66
C VAL A 293 -3.57 -12.30 7.69
N LYS A 294 -4.15 -11.43 6.85
CA LYS A 294 -3.47 -10.55 5.86
C LYS A 294 -3.43 -9.08 6.30
N GLY A 295 -3.79 -8.76 7.53
CA GLY A 295 -3.98 -7.40 8.05
C GLY A 295 -5.46 -7.09 8.31
N ASP A 296 -5.77 -5.89 8.83
CA ASP A 296 -7.15 -5.41 8.95
C ASP A 296 -7.63 -4.78 7.63
N GLY A 297 -8.54 -3.82 7.62
CA GLY A 297 -8.98 -3.14 6.41
C GLY A 297 -7.85 -2.35 5.75
N ALA A 298 -7.69 -2.43 4.42
CA ALA A 298 -6.65 -1.68 3.75
C ALA A 298 -7.02 -0.19 3.63
N LEU A 299 -8.21 0.12 3.08
CA LEU A 299 -8.68 1.49 2.91
C LEU A 299 -10.18 1.57 3.24
N ASP A 300 -10.49 1.76 4.51
CA ASP A 300 -11.86 1.78 5.01
C ASP A 300 -12.43 3.20 5.09
N THR A 301 -13.70 3.36 4.73
CA THR A 301 -14.41 4.64 4.76
C THR A 301 -15.68 4.52 5.58
N LYS A 302 -15.71 5.17 6.72
CA LYS A 302 -16.79 5.09 7.71
C LYS A 302 -17.34 6.50 7.97
N THR A 303 -18.66 6.69 7.87
CA THR A 303 -19.36 7.96 8.18
C THR A 303 -18.71 9.17 7.48
N SER A 304 -18.35 9.03 6.22
CA SER A 304 -17.66 10.06 5.42
C SER A 304 -18.33 10.19 4.06
N THR A 305 -18.36 11.41 3.51
CA THR A 305 -19.00 11.71 2.23
C THR A 305 -18.10 12.56 1.32
N TYR A 306 -18.44 12.66 0.04
CA TYR A 306 -17.61 13.33 -0.97
C TYR A 306 -16.18 12.81 -0.96
N VAL A 307 -16.04 11.49 -1.12
CA VAL A 307 -14.75 10.79 -1.10
C VAL A 307 -14.48 10.17 -2.46
N THR A 308 -13.22 10.21 -2.90
CA THR A 308 -12.75 9.50 -4.08
C THR A 308 -11.54 8.63 -3.72
N HIS A 309 -11.59 7.36 -4.11
CA HIS A 309 -10.48 6.43 -4.07
C HIS A 309 -10.15 6.00 -5.50
N SER A 310 -8.96 6.35 -6.00
CA SER A 310 -8.63 6.13 -7.40
C SER A 310 -7.19 5.71 -7.64
N TYR A 311 -6.97 4.89 -8.66
CA TYR A 311 -5.64 4.44 -9.07
C TYR A 311 -4.83 3.84 -7.93
N ASN A 312 -5.46 3.23 -6.92
CA ASN A 312 -4.77 2.48 -5.87
C ASN A 312 -4.54 1.03 -6.29
N HIS A 313 -3.48 0.43 -5.79
CA HIS A 313 -3.16 -0.97 -6.01
C HIS A 313 -3.24 -1.73 -4.68
N PHE A 314 -4.11 -2.74 -4.63
CA PHE A 314 -4.34 -3.60 -3.48
C PHE A 314 -3.70 -4.97 -3.73
N TRP A 315 -2.67 -5.30 -2.96
CA TRP A 315 -1.82 -6.48 -3.13
C TRP A 315 -2.29 -7.64 -2.25
N ASP A 316 -3.16 -8.49 -2.77
CA ASP A 316 -3.68 -9.69 -2.08
C ASP A 316 -4.27 -9.41 -0.67
N ASN A 317 -4.82 -8.23 -0.43
CA ASN A 317 -5.41 -7.89 0.85
C ASN A 317 -6.63 -8.78 1.17
N GLY A 318 -6.80 -9.14 2.43
CA GLY A 318 -7.96 -9.90 2.90
C GLY A 318 -9.27 -9.10 2.86
N LYS A 319 -9.17 -7.79 3.18
CA LYS A 319 -10.29 -6.85 3.29
C LYS A 319 -9.86 -5.49 2.73
N CYS A 320 -10.23 -5.17 1.48
CA CYS A 320 -9.75 -3.94 0.84
C CYS A 320 -10.49 -2.69 1.34
N ASN A 321 -11.81 -2.60 1.13
CA ASN A 321 -12.56 -1.37 1.37
C ASN A 321 -13.88 -1.65 2.08
N LEU A 322 -13.97 -1.35 3.37
CA LEU A 322 -15.27 -1.23 4.02
C LEU A 322 -15.83 0.16 3.74
N GLN A 323 -17.03 0.22 3.16
CA GLN A 323 -17.74 1.46 2.89
C GLN A 323 -19.03 1.52 3.71
N GLY A 324 -19.01 2.32 4.76
CA GLY A 324 -20.14 2.50 5.65
C GLY A 324 -20.19 1.56 6.86
N MET A 325 -20.72 2.05 7.98
CA MET A 325 -20.93 1.33 9.23
C MET A 325 -22.38 0.87 9.39
N LYS A 326 -22.62 -0.15 10.23
CA LYS A 326 -24.00 -0.56 10.61
C LYS A 326 -24.84 0.55 11.24
N SER A 327 -24.21 1.52 11.89
CA SER A 327 -24.87 2.66 12.53
C SER A 327 -25.16 3.83 11.58
N GLU A 328 -24.63 3.82 10.37
CA GLU A 328 -24.86 4.89 9.40
C GLU A 328 -26.31 4.88 8.93
N LYS A 329 -26.86 6.09 8.81
CA LYS A 329 -28.23 6.33 8.29
C LYS A 329 -28.22 7.34 7.15
N GLU A 330 -27.15 8.09 7.02
CA GLU A 330 -26.99 9.11 6.01
C GLU A 330 -26.57 8.49 4.68
N THR A 331 -27.06 9.04 3.58
CA THR A 331 -26.59 8.69 2.26
C THR A 331 -25.27 9.43 2.02
N ASN A 332 -24.17 8.72 2.05
CA ASN A 332 -22.85 9.23 1.74
C ASN A 332 -22.48 8.92 0.28
N TYR A 333 -21.78 9.85 -0.37
CA TYR A 333 -21.39 9.75 -1.77
C TYR A 333 -19.91 9.45 -1.89
N VAL A 334 -19.56 8.33 -2.53
CA VAL A 334 -18.18 7.87 -2.66
C VAL A 334 -17.94 7.33 -4.06
N THR A 335 -16.75 7.58 -4.59
CA THR A 335 -16.29 7.07 -5.87
C THR A 335 -15.10 6.13 -5.68
N TYR A 336 -15.10 5.02 -6.41
CA TYR A 336 -13.97 4.12 -6.60
C TYR A 336 -13.71 3.99 -8.09
N HIS A 337 -12.54 4.44 -8.59
CA HIS A 337 -12.24 4.29 -10.00
C HIS A 337 -10.77 3.96 -10.29
N HIS A 338 -10.54 3.18 -11.33
CA HIS A 338 -9.21 2.79 -11.79
C HIS A 338 -8.34 2.15 -10.71
N ASN A 339 -8.95 1.54 -9.67
CA ASN A 339 -8.21 0.78 -8.68
C ASN A 339 -7.91 -0.63 -9.22
N TRP A 340 -6.76 -1.16 -8.86
CA TRP A 340 -6.37 -2.54 -9.11
C TRP A 340 -6.53 -3.37 -7.85
N TYR A 341 -7.46 -4.30 -7.88
CA TYR A 341 -7.69 -5.28 -6.82
C TYR A 341 -7.02 -6.58 -7.21
N ASP A 342 -5.71 -6.67 -6.93
CA ASP A 342 -4.80 -7.70 -7.41
C ASP A 342 -4.79 -8.90 -6.45
N HIS A 343 -5.49 -9.98 -6.82
CA HIS A 343 -5.66 -11.25 -6.08
C HIS A 343 -6.27 -11.12 -4.67
N SER A 344 -6.72 -9.95 -4.28
CA SER A 344 -7.31 -9.69 -2.96
C SER A 344 -8.63 -10.43 -2.74
N ASP A 345 -9.00 -10.65 -1.45
CA ASP A 345 -10.11 -11.55 -1.13
C ASP A 345 -11.48 -10.91 -1.32
N SER A 346 -11.73 -9.75 -0.68
CA SER A 346 -13.09 -9.20 -0.54
C SER A 346 -13.13 -7.70 -0.27
N ARG A 347 -14.34 -7.15 -0.26
CA ARG A 347 -14.64 -5.73 0.02
C ARG A 347 -14.04 -4.79 -1.03
N HIS A 348 -14.48 -4.90 -2.29
CA HIS A 348 -13.98 -4.08 -3.40
C HIS A 348 -15.04 -3.14 -4.03
N PRO A 349 -15.78 -2.31 -3.29
CA PRO A 349 -15.95 -2.23 -1.84
C PRO A 349 -17.11 -3.09 -1.29
N ARG A 350 -17.16 -3.26 0.05
CA ARG A 350 -18.36 -3.68 0.76
C ARG A 350 -19.14 -2.45 1.24
N ILE A 351 -20.34 -2.25 0.74
CA ILE A 351 -21.11 -1.01 0.87
C ILE A 351 -22.30 -1.18 1.80
N ARG A 352 -22.47 -0.26 2.75
CA ARG A 352 -23.65 -0.09 3.60
C ARG A 352 -24.24 1.29 3.42
N THR A 353 -25.55 1.39 3.20
CA THR A 353 -26.33 2.65 3.13
C THR A 353 -25.87 3.71 2.11
N CYS A 354 -24.63 3.69 1.70
CA CYS A 354 -24.02 4.71 0.84
C CYS A 354 -24.48 4.64 -0.62
N SER A 355 -24.32 5.74 -1.35
CA SER A 355 -24.38 5.81 -2.81
C SER A 355 -22.96 5.81 -3.36
N VAL A 356 -22.62 4.76 -4.09
CA VAL A 356 -21.25 4.53 -4.57
C VAL A 356 -21.21 4.42 -6.08
N HIS A 357 -20.36 5.20 -6.74
CA HIS A 357 -19.98 5.02 -8.13
C HIS A 357 -18.66 4.25 -8.20
N SER A 358 -18.69 3.05 -8.77
CA SER A 358 -17.54 2.18 -8.97
C SER A 358 -17.33 1.95 -10.45
N TYR A 359 -16.33 2.58 -11.07
CA TYR A 359 -16.11 2.50 -12.51
C TYR A 359 -14.64 2.29 -12.88
N ASN A 360 -14.42 1.60 -13.99
CA ASN A 360 -13.09 1.32 -14.54
C ASN A 360 -12.09 0.70 -13.54
N ASN A 361 -12.59 -0.03 -12.54
CA ASN A 361 -11.70 -0.79 -11.66
C ASN A 361 -11.36 -2.15 -12.28
N TYR A 362 -10.17 -2.63 -12.02
CA TYR A 362 -9.71 -3.95 -12.40
C TYR A 362 -9.77 -4.90 -11.20
N PHE A 363 -10.64 -5.89 -11.29
CA PHE A 363 -10.82 -6.96 -10.31
C PHE A 363 -10.13 -8.20 -10.83
N ASP A 364 -8.98 -8.53 -10.27
CA ASP A 364 -8.02 -9.48 -10.80
C ASP A 364 -7.83 -10.67 -9.86
N GLY A 365 -8.45 -11.82 -10.17
CA GLY A 365 -8.28 -13.06 -9.41
C GLY A 365 -8.90 -13.09 -8.01
N ASN A 366 -9.96 -12.28 -7.74
CA ASN A 366 -10.47 -12.07 -6.38
C ASN A 366 -11.19 -13.30 -5.79
N ALA A 367 -10.83 -13.64 -4.54
CA ALA A 367 -11.17 -14.92 -3.94
C ALA A 367 -12.60 -15.07 -3.43
N LYS A 368 -13.22 -13.97 -2.99
CA LYS A 368 -14.56 -14.02 -2.39
C LYS A 368 -15.58 -13.25 -3.21
N TYR A 369 -15.48 -11.93 -3.28
CA TYR A 369 -16.37 -11.11 -4.10
C TYR A 369 -15.74 -9.76 -4.47
N GLY A 370 -16.19 -9.19 -5.56
CA GLY A 370 -15.89 -7.85 -5.99
C GLY A 370 -16.72 -6.80 -5.25
N ILE A 371 -17.74 -6.21 -5.90
CA ILE A 371 -18.60 -5.20 -5.31
C ILE A 371 -19.71 -5.89 -4.51
N GLY A 372 -19.90 -5.52 -3.25
CA GLY A 372 -20.92 -6.06 -2.38
C GLY A 372 -21.79 -4.99 -1.74
N VAL A 373 -23.12 -5.12 -1.82
CA VAL A 373 -24.07 -4.14 -1.29
C VAL A 373 -24.98 -4.72 -0.19
N THR A 374 -25.12 -3.96 0.89
CA THR A 374 -25.98 -4.31 2.04
C THR A 374 -26.74 -3.07 2.52
N MET A 375 -27.72 -3.27 3.42
CA MET A 375 -28.42 -2.23 4.18
C MET A 375 -28.97 -1.09 3.32
N GLY A 376 -29.56 -1.43 2.16
CA GLY A 376 -30.18 -0.45 1.27
C GLY A 376 -29.20 0.43 0.47
N ALA A 377 -27.93 0.07 0.40
CA ALA A 377 -26.96 0.77 -0.42
C ALA A 377 -27.34 0.78 -1.91
N SER A 378 -26.92 1.82 -2.60
CA SER A 378 -27.03 1.96 -4.07
C SER A 378 -25.64 2.03 -4.65
N ALA A 379 -25.25 1.07 -5.49
CA ALA A 379 -23.98 1.08 -6.20
C ALA A 379 -24.19 1.16 -7.70
N PHE A 380 -23.56 2.11 -8.36
CA PHE A 380 -23.46 2.16 -9.81
C PHE A 380 -22.10 1.56 -10.23
N ALA A 381 -22.15 0.35 -10.79
CA ALA A 381 -20.99 -0.38 -11.31
C ALA A 381 -20.92 -0.18 -12.82
N GLU A 382 -19.92 0.57 -13.31
CA GLU A 382 -19.82 0.96 -14.71
C GLU A 382 -18.46 0.62 -15.30
N ASN A 383 -18.45 -0.06 -16.44
CA ASN A 383 -17.26 -0.35 -17.24
C ASN A 383 -16.07 -0.91 -16.44
N ASN A 384 -16.33 -1.69 -15.39
CA ASN A 384 -15.28 -2.40 -14.67
C ASN A 384 -14.88 -3.67 -15.42
N TYR A 385 -13.67 -4.15 -15.18
CA TYR A 385 -13.18 -5.43 -15.69
C TYR A 385 -13.01 -6.43 -14.54
N PHE A 386 -13.70 -7.56 -14.62
CA PHE A 386 -13.59 -8.66 -13.65
C PHE A 386 -12.94 -9.87 -14.34
N ARG A 387 -11.72 -10.21 -13.93
CA ARG A 387 -10.98 -11.40 -14.36
C ARG A 387 -10.92 -12.41 -13.22
N ASN A 388 -11.48 -13.58 -13.41
CA ASN A 388 -11.46 -14.67 -12.39
C ASN A 388 -11.87 -14.19 -10.98
N CYS A 389 -12.70 -13.15 -10.90
CA CYS A 389 -13.33 -12.72 -9.66
C CYS A 389 -14.44 -13.71 -9.32
N LYS A 390 -14.36 -14.39 -8.16
CA LYS A 390 -15.28 -15.47 -7.81
C LYS A 390 -16.74 -15.04 -7.93
N ASN A 391 -17.13 -13.95 -7.28
CA ASN A 391 -18.45 -13.34 -7.33
C ASN A 391 -18.32 -11.85 -7.68
N PRO A 392 -18.39 -11.45 -8.94
CA PRO A 392 -18.11 -10.07 -9.35
C PRO A 392 -18.92 -9.01 -8.62
N MET A 393 -20.21 -9.26 -8.45
CA MET A 393 -21.17 -8.39 -7.78
C MET A 393 -22.08 -9.23 -6.90
N MET A 394 -22.40 -8.73 -5.71
CA MET A 394 -23.28 -9.45 -4.76
C MET A 394 -24.19 -8.49 -4.01
N SER A 395 -25.42 -8.90 -3.78
CA SER A 395 -26.36 -8.23 -2.87
C SER A 395 -26.72 -9.16 -1.71
N SER A 396 -26.68 -8.63 -0.48
CA SER A 396 -26.94 -9.45 0.72
C SER A 396 -28.34 -10.06 0.74
N GLY A 397 -28.41 -11.36 1.00
CA GLY A 397 -29.63 -12.13 1.16
C GLY A 397 -30.41 -12.40 -0.13
N GLN A 398 -29.78 -12.21 -1.30
CA GLN A 398 -30.38 -12.54 -2.61
C GLN A 398 -29.27 -12.91 -3.62
N GLY A 399 -29.68 -13.33 -4.81
CA GLY A 399 -28.77 -13.75 -5.87
C GLY A 399 -27.81 -14.84 -5.39
N THR A 400 -26.53 -14.66 -5.64
CA THR A 400 -25.48 -15.59 -5.22
C THR A 400 -25.42 -15.77 -3.71
N ASP A 401 -25.64 -14.72 -2.90
CA ASP A 401 -25.63 -14.81 -1.44
C ASP A 401 -26.79 -15.65 -0.87
N ALA A 402 -27.94 -15.73 -1.57
CA ALA A 402 -29.05 -16.59 -1.20
C ALA A 402 -28.75 -18.09 -1.36
N LEU A 403 -27.72 -18.46 -2.09
CA LEU A 403 -27.30 -19.85 -2.28
C LEU A 403 -26.57 -20.43 -1.05
N GLY A 404 -26.41 -19.64 0.01
CA GLY A 404 -25.90 -20.11 1.31
C GLY A 404 -24.40 -20.13 1.46
N GLU A 405 -23.65 -19.44 0.61
CA GLU A 405 -22.19 -19.39 0.69
C GLU A 405 -21.65 -18.48 1.81
N GLY A 406 -22.54 -17.80 2.57
CA GLY A 406 -22.18 -17.09 3.80
C GLY A 406 -21.21 -15.93 3.65
N THR A 407 -21.23 -15.24 2.51
CA THR A 407 -20.28 -14.15 2.22
C THR A 407 -20.60 -12.87 2.96
N PHE A 408 -21.88 -12.62 3.23
CA PHE A 408 -22.34 -11.48 4.00
C PHE A 408 -22.84 -11.85 5.40
N SER A 409 -22.93 -10.87 6.29
CA SER A 409 -23.27 -11.04 7.71
C SER A 409 -24.78 -11.08 8.00
N GLY A 410 -25.64 -11.44 7.05
CA GLY A 410 -27.10 -11.48 7.22
C GLY A 410 -27.76 -10.11 7.33
N GLU A 411 -27.10 -9.05 6.84
CA GLU A 411 -27.70 -7.72 6.71
C GLU A 411 -28.72 -7.69 5.57
N THR A 412 -29.63 -6.70 5.57
CA THR A 412 -30.54 -6.49 4.44
C THR A 412 -29.77 -6.18 3.16
N GLY A 413 -30.40 -6.43 1.99
CA GLY A 413 -29.76 -6.20 0.69
C GLY A 413 -29.63 -4.72 0.31
N GLY A 414 -28.89 -4.46 -0.75
CA GLY A 414 -28.81 -3.23 -1.51
C GLY A 414 -28.97 -3.50 -3.00
N ILE A 415 -28.92 -2.52 -3.86
CA ILE A 415 -29.00 -2.70 -5.31
C ILE A 415 -27.75 -2.19 -6.00
N ILE A 416 -27.19 -3.03 -6.88
CA ILE A 416 -26.18 -2.67 -7.83
C ILE A 416 -26.85 -2.43 -9.18
N LYS A 417 -26.69 -1.23 -9.75
CA LYS A 417 -26.96 -0.94 -11.15
C LYS A 417 -25.69 -1.24 -11.94
N ALA A 418 -25.75 -2.13 -12.92
CA ALA A 418 -24.60 -2.57 -13.70
C ALA A 418 -24.70 -2.10 -15.16
N CYS A 419 -23.69 -1.41 -15.66
CA CYS A 419 -23.62 -0.92 -17.03
C CYS A 419 -22.23 -1.19 -17.62
N GLY A 420 -22.15 -1.85 -18.79
CA GLY A 420 -20.93 -1.98 -19.58
C GLY A 420 -19.79 -2.79 -18.93
N ASN A 421 -20.01 -3.46 -17.81
CA ASN A 421 -18.96 -4.24 -17.14
C ASN A 421 -18.57 -5.46 -17.99
N TYR A 422 -17.28 -5.79 -18.02
CA TYR A 422 -16.75 -7.00 -18.64
C TYR A 422 -16.40 -8.04 -17.57
N ILE A 423 -17.00 -9.22 -17.68
CA ILE A 423 -16.85 -10.30 -16.69
C ILE A 423 -16.36 -11.56 -17.39
N GLU A 424 -15.21 -12.10 -16.97
CA GLU A 424 -14.71 -13.38 -17.39
C GLU A 424 -14.23 -14.25 -16.22
N GLY A 425 -14.49 -15.56 -16.30
CA GLY A 425 -14.03 -16.53 -15.30
C GLY A 425 -14.71 -16.43 -13.94
N ALA A 426 -15.87 -15.75 -13.83
CA ALA A 426 -16.65 -15.72 -12.62
C ALA A 426 -17.18 -17.11 -12.25
N SER A 427 -17.17 -17.46 -10.95
CA SER A 427 -17.76 -18.69 -10.47
C SER A 427 -19.29 -18.60 -10.37
N SER A 428 -19.80 -17.45 -9.95
CA SER A 428 -21.24 -17.20 -9.82
C SER A 428 -21.56 -15.71 -10.05
N TYR A 429 -22.61 -15.46 -10.81
CA TYR A 429 -23.22 -14.16 -11.01
C TYR A 429 -24.63 -14.34 -11.55
N ILE A 430 -25.62 -13.78 -10.87
CA ILE A 430 -27.05 -13.88 -11.22
C ILE A 430 -27.56 -12.48 -11.55
N PRO A 431 -27.56 -12.05 -12.81
CA PRO A 431 -28.13 -10.77 -13.22
C PRO A 431 -29.66 -10.77 -13.14
N TYR A 432 -30.28 -9.59 -13.02
CA TYR A 432 -31.74 -9.43 -13.00
C TYR A 432 -32.41 -10.02 -14.23
N SER A 433 -31.79 -9.95 -15.38
CA SER A 433 -32.30 -10.56 -16.63
C SER A 433 -32.40 -12.08 -16.56
N GLN A 434 -31.60 -12.74 -15.71
CA GLN A 434 -31.65 -14.19 -15.49
C GLN A 434 -32.69 -14.57 -14.43
N ASP A 435 -32.71 -13.86 -13.29
CA ASP A 435 -33.70 -14.06 -12.23
C ASP A 435 -34.11 -12.72 -11.61
N SER A 436 -35.31 -12.24 -12.00
CA SER A 436 -35.85 -10.96 -11.51
C SER A 436 -36.36 -11.02 -10.06
N THR A 437 -36.41 -12.21 -9.47
CA THR A 437 -36.90 -12.42 -8.08
C THR A 437 -35.74 -12.50 -7.08
N SER A 438 -34.53 -12.87 -7.53
CA SER A 438 -33.33 -13.00 -6.66
C SER A 438 -32.07 -12.82 -7.51
N PHE A 439 -31.49 -11.65 -7.47
CA PHE A 439 -30.41 -11.22 -8.37
C PHE A 439 -29.28 -10.50 -7.64
N ASP A 440 -28.08 -10.50 -8.23
CA ASP A 440 -26.90 -9.79 -7.73
C ASP A 440 -26.87 -8.33 -8.19
N ALA A 441 -27.21 -8.07 -9.45
CA ALA A 441 -27.21 -6.73 -10.03
C ALA A 441 -28.36 -6.54 -11.04
N TYR A 442 -28.82 -5.30 -11.19
CA TYR A 442 -29.74 -4.85 -12.20
C TYR A 442 -28.99 -4.27 -13.40
N GLU A 443 -29.08 -4.94 -14.53
CA GLU A 443 -28.36 -4.57 -15.73
C GLU A 443 -29.09 -3.47 -16.51
N VAL A 444 -28.36 -2.49 -17.00
CA VAL A 444 -28.85 -1.43 -17.89
C VAL A 444 -27.98 -1.36 -19.17
N SER A 445 -28.60 -0.88 -20.26
CA SER A 445 -27.92 -0.72 -21.56
C SER A 445 -27.22 0.63 -21.71
N SER A 446 -27.53 1.58 -20.84
CA SER A 446 -26.98 2.93 -20.86
C SER A 446 -26.79 3.46 -19.44
N PRO A 447 -25.73 4.22 -19.15
CA PRO A 447 -25.54 4.84 -17.86
C PRO A 447 -26.66 5.79 -17.43
N THR A 448 -27.39 6.36 -18.39
CA THR A 448 -28.51 7.29 -18.12
C THR A 448 -29.85 6.58 -17.84
N GLU A 449 -29.90 5.26 -18.00
CA GLU A 449 -31.10 4.46 -17.72
C GLU A 449 -31.32 4.34 -16.20
N LYS A 450 -32.56 4.49 -15.76
CA LYS A 450 -32.95 4.39 -14.35
C LYS A 450 -33.33 2.95 -13.97
N VAL A 451 -33.00 2.55 -12.77
CA VAL A 451 -33.59 1.36 -12.17
C VAL A 451 -35.03 1.68 -11.77
N PRO A 452 -36.03 0.89 -12.23
CA PRO A 452 -37.44 1.14 -11.89
C PRO A 452 -37.72 1.02 -10.40
N ASP A 453 -38.65 1.81 -9.89
CA ASP A 453 -39.09 1.77 -8.49
C ASP A 453 -39.67 0.43 -8.06
N SER A 454 -40.13 -0.38 -9.03
CA SER A 454 -40.63 -1.74 -8.78
C SER A 454 -39.55 -2.75 -8.45
N VAL A 455 -38.27 -2.45 -8.76
CA VAL A 455 -37.14 -3.31 -8.45
C VAL A 455 -36.77 -3.10 -6.99
N LYS A 456 -36.88 -4.16 -6.20
CA LYS A 456 -36.65 -4.13 -4.75
C LYS A 456 -35.75 -5.27 -4.33
N THR A 457 -35.01 -5.06 -3.27
CA THR A 457 -34.22 -6.12 -2.63
C THR A 457 -35.17 -7.16 -1.99
N VAL A 458 -34.80 -8.44 -2.04
CA VAL A 458 -35.51 -9.53 -1.37
C VAL A 458 -35.48 -9.32 0.14
N SER A 459 -34.30 -9.05 0.69
CA SER A 459 -34.08 -8.74 2.10
C SER A 459 -34.10 -7.24 2.32
N GLY A 460 -35.14 -6.72 2.99
CA GLY A 460 -35.29 -5.30 3.34
C GLY A 460 -36.23 -4.50 2.44
N GLY A 461 -36.56 -4.97 1.23
CA GLY A 461 -37.51 -4.31 0.33
C GLY A 461 -37.09 -2.91 -0.14
N THR A 462 -35.79 -2.59 -0.12
CA THR A 462 -35.24 -1.29 -0.55
C THR A 462 -35.05 -1.22 -2.06
N GLY A 463 -35.23 -0.04 -2.63
CA GLY A 463 -34.99 0.25 -4.04
C GLY A 463 -33.65 0.90 -4.28
N TYR A 464 -33.31 1.10 -5.55
CA TYR A 464 -32.17 1.91 -5.98
C TYR A 464 -32.56 3.39 -6.00
N ASN A 465 -31.69 4.27 -5.48
CA ASN A 465 -32.03 5.70 -5.36
C ASN A 465 -31.77 6.52 -6.63
N ASN A 466 -31.21 5.94 -7.67
CA ASN A 466 -30.92 6.60 -8.96
C ASN A 466 -30.07 7.88 -8.86
N PHE A 467 -29.16 7.94 -7.86
CA PHE A 467 -28.29 9.10 -7.64
C PHE A 467 -27.43 9.45 -8.86
N ASP A 468 -27.03 8.40 -9.60
CA ASP A 468 -26.15 8.50 -10.77
C ASP A 468 -26.81 9.14 -11.99
N THR A 469 -28.14 9.23 -12.01
CA THR A 469 -28.91 9.89 -13.07
C THR A 469 -29.41 11.28 -12.67
N ASP A 470 -29.10 11.74 -11.48
CA ASP A 470 -29.41 13.08 -10.99
C ASP A 470 -28.23 14.01 -11.18
N SER A 471 -28.35 14.93 -12.14
CA SER A 471 -27.29 15.90 -12.48
C SER A 471 -26.97 16.91 -11.38
N SER A 472 -27.79 17.00 -10.33
CA SER A 472 -27.51 17.82 -9.13
C SER A 472 -26.63 17.08 -8.11
N ILE A 473 -26.47 15.77 -8.26
CA ILE A 473 -25.67 14.90 -7.40
C ILE A 473 -24.41 14.45 -8.13
N MET A 474 -24.58 13.97 -9.37
CA MET A 474 -23.50 13.32 -10.12
C MET A 474 -22.53 14.32 -10.74
N TYR A 475 -21.26 14.01 -10.67
CA TYR A 475 -20.17 14.78 -11.29
C TYR A 475 -20.00 14.45 -12.77
N SER A 476 -19.23 15.27 -13.48
CA SER A 476 -18.82 15.00 -14.86
C SER A 476 -17.60 14.07 -14.86
N TYR A 477 -17.63 13.03 -15.69
CA TYR A 477 -16.55 12.08 -15.88
C TYR A 477 -16.65 11.46 -17.28
N GLN A 478 -15.63 10.73 -17.66
CA GLN A 478 -15.62 9.89 -18.84
C GLN A 478 -15.09 8.51 -18.47
N ALA A 479 -15.91 7.49 -18.62
CA ALA A 479 -15.48 6.12 -18.40
C ALA A 479 -14.75 5.58 -19.65
N ASP A 480 -13.66 4.85 -19.42
CA ASP A 480 -12.96 4.09 -20.44
C ASP A 480 -13.75 2.83 -20.84
N ASP A 481 -13.46 2.25 -22.01
CA ASP A 481 -14.02 0.95 -22.37
C ASP A 481 -13.53 -0.12 -21.38
N ALA A 482 -14.46 -0.95 -20.90
CA ALA A 482 -14.13 -1.97 -19.90
C ALA A 482 -12.98 -2.89 -20.34
N LYS A 483 -12.83 -3.18 -21.64
CA LYS A 483 -11.77 -4.06 -22.14
C LYS A 483 -10.38 -3.43 -22.11
N ASP A 484 -10.30 -2.12 -22.09
CA ASP A 484 -9.03 -1.39 -22.00
C ASP A 484 -8.57 -1.20 -20.54
N VAL A 485 -9.49 -1.37 -19.57
CA VAL A 485 -9.24 -1.17 -18.14
C VAL A 485 -8.02 -1.94 -17.61
N PRO A 486 -7.79 -3.23 -17.90
CA PRO A 486 -6.60 -3.91 -17.41
C PRO A 486 -5.30 -3.23 -17.82
N ALA A 487 -5.19 -2.81 -19.09
CA ALA A 487 -3.98 -2.15 -19.60
C ALA A 487 -3.79 -0.76 -18.97
N ILE A 488 -4.87 0.02 -18.82
CA ILE A 488 -4.84 1.36 -18.23
C ILE A 488 -4.47 1.27 -16.74
N VAL A 489 -5.16 0.40 -16.00
CA VAL A 489 -5.01 0.29 -14.54
C VAL A 489 -3.66 -0.28 -14.16
N THR A 490 -3.20 -1.36 -14.81
CA THR A 490 -1.89 -1.95 -14.49
C THR A 490 -0.72 -1.02 -14.85
N ALA A 491 -0.93 -0.04 -15.73
CA ALA A 491 0.08 0.97 -16.06
C ALA A 491 0.11 2.16 -15.11
N LYS A 492 -1.00 2.48 -14.40
CA LYS A 492 -1.16 3.74 -13.68
C LYS A 492 -1.53 3.59 -12.20
N ALA A 493 -2.06 2.45 -11.76
CA ALA A 493 -2.44 2.23 -10.37
C ALA A 493 -1.23 1.95 -9.48
N GLY A 494 -1.36 2.29 -8.21
CA GLY A 494 -0.27 2.21 -7.24
C GLY A 494 0.68 3.39 -7.28
N ARG A 495 1.79 3.28 -6.56
CA ARG A 495 2.84 4.31 -6.53
C ARG A 495 3.46 4.53 -7.91
N VAL A 496 4.04 5.70 -8.12
CA VAL A 496 4.66 6.07 -9.40
C VAL A 496 5.58 4.96 -9.90
N GLN A 497 5.50 4.66 -11.20
CA GLN A 497 6.30 3.63 -11.88
C GLN A 497 6.18 2.22 -11.25
N GLY A 498 5.07 1.93 -10.56
CA GLY A 498 4.80 0.66 -9.90
C GLY A 498 5.52 0.46 -8.56
N GLY A 499 6.10 1.52 -7.99
CA GLY A 499 6.86 1.44 -6.75
C GLY A 499 8.19 0.69 -6.89
N ASP A 500 8.93 0.59 -5.81
CA ASP A 500 10.21 -0.14 -5.75
C ASP A 500 10.04 -1.62 -5.33
N PHE A 501 8.96 -1.94 -4.60
CA PHE A 501 8.63 -3.32 -4.27
C PHE A 501 8.02 -4.01 -5.50
N GLN A 502 8.67 -5.07 -5.96
CA GLN A 502 8.24 -5.83 -7.14
C GLN A 502 7.79 -7.24 -6.74
N TRP A 503 6.59 -7.62 -7.15
CA TRP A 503 6.02 -8.94 -6.96
C TRP A 503 5.24 -9.37 -8.18
N LYS A 504 5.20 -10.67 -8.43
CA LYS A 504 4.39 -11.23 -9.51
C LYS A 504 3.61 -12.43 -9.01
N PHE A 505 2.29 -12.34 -9.06
CA PHE A 505 1.40 -13.44 -8.73
C PHE A 505 1.46 -14.55 -9.78
N ASN A 506 1.24 -15.77 -9.33
CA ASN A 506 1.03 -16.93 -10.20
C ASN A 506 -0.47 -17.19 -10.33
N ASN A 507 -1.09 -16.67 -11.39
CA ASN A 507 -2.53 -16.76 -11.61
C ASN A 507 -3.09 -18.19 -11.53
N SER A 508 -2.30 -19.23 -11.85
CA SER A 508 -2.76 -20.62 -11.75
C SER A 508 -2.90 -21.14 -10.30
N VAL A 509 -2.33 -20.40 -9.34
CA VAL A 509 -2.32 -20.77 -7.91
C VAL A 509 -3.03 -19.71 -7.07
N ASP A 510 -2.77 -18.45 -7.38
CA ASP A 510 -3.20 -17.30 -6.58
C ASP A 510 -4.63 -16.83 -6.91
N ASP A 511 -5.10 -17.06 -8.16
CA ASP A 511 -6.47 -16.73 -8.55
C ASP A 511 -7.50 -17.41 -7.61
N ALA A 512 -8.42 -16.62 -7.10
CA ALA A 512 -9.47 -17.04 -6.19
C ALA A 512 -8.99 -17.75 -4.90
N SER A 513 -7.73 -17.60 -4.55
CA SER A 513 -7.14 -18.08 -3.30
C SER A 513 -7.30 -17.04 -2.20
N TYR A 514 -7.85 -17.43 -1.04
CA TYR A 514 -7.88 -16.59 0.16
C TYR A 514 -6.80 -16.98 1.18
N ALA A 515 -5.92 -17.91 0.83
CA ALA A 515 -4.78 -18.25 1.65
C ALA A 515 -3.77 -17.10 1.70
N VAL A 516 -3.04 -16.99 2.80
CA VAL A 516 -1.90 -16.07 2.85
C VAL A 516 -0.84 -16.55 1.83
N ASN A 517 -0.43 -15.67 0.92
CA ASN A 517 0.71 -15.89 0.06
C ASN A 517 1.99 -15.71 0.92
N GLN A 518 2.48 -16.83 1.50
CA GLN A 518 3.59 -16.77 2.44
C GLN A 518 4.87 -16.18 1.82
N PRO A 519 5.25 -16.50 0.58
CA PRO A 519 6.38 -15.83 -0.07
C PRO A 519 6.24 -14.32 -0.20
N LEU A 520 5.04 -13.80 -0.54
CA LEU A 520 4.76 -12.36 -0.55
C LEU A 520 4.93 -11.77 0.85
N LYS A 521 4.33 -12.42 1.86
CA LYS A 521 4.44 -11.98 3.26
C LYS A 521 5.90 -11.90 3.71
N ASP A 522 6.68 -12.92 3.41
CA ASP A 522 8.10 -12.96 3.76
C ASP A 522 8.90 -11.85 3.05
N ALA A 523 8.59 -11.56 1.78
CA ALA A 523 9.21 -10.47 1.04
C ALA A 523 8.88 -9.11 1.65
N LEU A 524 7.63 -8.88 2.05
CA LEU A 524 7.21 -7.63 2.71
C LEU A 524 7.85 -7.45 4.08
N MET A 525 7.93 -8.52 4.89
CA MET A 525 8.58 -8.49 6.21
C MET A 525 10.10 -8.26 6.12
N ASN A 526 10.73 -8.64 5.01
CA ASN A 526 12.15 -8.44 4.75
C ASN A 526 12.43 -7.27 3.81
N TYR A 527 11.43 -6.40 3.59
CA TYR A 527 11.61 -5.23 2.75
C TYR A 527 12.77 -4.36 3.25
N THR A 528 13.67 -4.01 2.34
CA THR A 528 14.84 -3.19 2.64
C THR A 528 14.83 -1.95 1.74
N PRO A 529 14.87 -0.73 2.34
CA PRO A 529 14.92 0.50 1.57
C PRO A 529 16.23 0.63 0.79
N THR A 530 16.16 1.21 -0.40
CA THR A 530 17.30 1.36 -1.29
C THR A 530 17.93 2.77 -1.28
N VAL A 531 17.26 3.76 -0.68
CA VAL A 531 17.80 5.13 -0.54
C VAL A 531 18.99 5.14 0.38
N VAL A 532 20.13 5.65 -0.11
CA VAL A 532 21.40 5.74 0.63
C VAL A 532 21.54 7.08 1.33
N ALA A 533 21.18 8.18 0.64
CA ALA A 533 21.26 9.53 1.18
C ALA A 533 20.22 10.45 0.53
N ILE A 534 19.75 11.47 1.27
CA ILE A 534 18.72 12.43 0.86
C ILE A 534 19.25 13.85 1.06
N GLY A 535 19.18 14.67 0.03
CA GLY A 535 19.47 16.11 0.07
C GLY A 535 20.94 16.49 0.24
N SER A 536 21.65 15.80 1.09
CA SER A 536 23.07 16.05 1.39
C SER A 536 23.71 14.80 2.01
N GLY A 537 25.03 14.85 2.22
CA GLY A 537 25.73 13.70 2.80
C GLY A 537 25.93 12.55 1.82
N PHE A 538 25.91 12.85 0.52
CA PHE A 538 26.19 11.87 -0.52
C PHE A 538 27.56 11.25 -0.32
N THR A 539 27.63 9.93 -0.33
CA THR A 539 28.89 9.21 -0.20
C THR A 539 29.69 9.35 -1.49
N ASP A 540 30.99 9.67 -1.37
CA ASP A 540 31.88 9.66 -2.52
C ASP A 540 32.05 8.22 -3.01
N THR A 541 31.46 7.93 -4.16
CA THR A 541 31.51 6.61 -4.80
C THR A 541 32.78 6.45 -5.66
N THR A 542 33.70 7.42 -5.61
CA THR A 542 34.91 7.45 -6.45
C THR A 542 36.16 6.85 -5.80
N THR A 543 36.07 6.32 -4.57
CA THR A 543 37.18 5.57 -4.01
C THR A 543 37.35 4.27 -4.81
N ASP A 544 38.56 4.16 -5.44
CA ASP A 544 39.03 2.93 -6.09
C ASP A 544 38.64 1.71 -5.25
N PRO A 545 38.20 0.60 -5.86
CA PRO A 545 37.94 -0.62 -5.12
C PRO A 545 39.25 -0.94 -4.35
N VAL A 546 39.18 -0.81 -3.04
CA VAL A 546 40.18 -1.42 -2.17
C VAL A 546 40.13 -2.90 -2.55
N VAL A 547 41.18 -3.36 -3.21
CA VAL A 547 41.41 -4.79 -3.46
C VAL A 547 41.56 -5.44 -2.08
N THR A 548 40.46 -5.73 -1.47
CA THR A 548 40.44 -6.68 -0.36
C THR A 548 40.65 -8.03 -0.98
N THR A 549 41.88 -8.54 -0.84
CA THR A 549 42.18 -9.95 -1.02
C THR A 549 41.03 -10.76 -0.41
N GLU A 550 40.41 -11.57 -1.27
CA GLU A 550 39.36 -12.52 -0.86
C GLU A 550 39.89 -13.38 0.28
N THR A 551 39.55 -13.00 1.49
CA THR A 551 39.46 -13.98 2.54
C THR A 551 38.05 -14.52 2.39
N THR A 552 37.96 -15.76 1.95
CA THR A 552 36.72 -16.54 1.85
C THR A 552 35.94 -16.38 3.15
N LYS A 553 35.03 -15.41 3.22
CA LYS A 553 34.04 -15.35 4.28
C LYS A 553 32.98 -16.38 3.94
N GLN A 554 33.08 -17.50 4.61
CA GLN A 554 32.00 -18.46 4.74
C GLN A 554 30.74 -17.68 5.14
N THR A 555 29.75 -17.67 4.26
CA THR A 555 28.46 -17.02 4.50
C THR A 555 27.81 -17.75 5.67
N THR A 556 27.82 -17.14 6.83
CA THR A 556 27.08 -17.62 7.99
C THR A 556 25.62 -17.24 7.73
N VAL A 557 24.81 -18.23 7.40
CA VAL A 557 23.35 -18.12 7.41
C VAL A 557 22.97 -17.77 8.84
N THR A 558 22.47 -16.55 9.07
CA THR A 558 21.96 -16.13 10.38
C THR A 558 20.67 -16.87 10.64
N THR A 559 20.75 -17.96 11.41
CA THR A 559 19.58 -18.66 11.92
C THR A 559 19.02 -17.82 13.05
N THR A 560 17.83 -17.28 12.88
CA THR A 560 17.12 -16.56 13.95
C THR A 560 16.70 -17.57 15.02
N THR A 561 17.31 -17.51 16.18
CA THR A 561 16.96 -18.35 17.32
C THR A 561 15.80 -17.71 18.07
N THR A 562 14.64 -18.35 18.07
CA THR A 562 13.51 -17.94 18.88
C THR A 562 13.61 -18.63 20.24
N THR A 563 13.82 -17.87 21.30
CA THR A 563 13.85 -18.37 22.67
C THR A 563 12.43 -18.28 23.25
N VAL A 564 11.84 -19.41 23.61
CA VAL A 564 10.54 -19.47 24.29
C VAL A 564 10.79 -19.56 25.80
N SER A 565 10.47 -18.50 26.52
CA SER A 565 10.52 -18.51 28.00
C SER A 565 9.12 -18.73 28.54
N VAL A 566 8.92 -19.77 29.33
CA VAL A 566 7.63 -20.09 29.98
C VAL A 566 7.71 -19.67 31.45
N SER A 567 6.82 -18.78 31.90
CA SER A 567 6.61 -18.51 33.34
C SER A 567 5.37 -19.25 33.80
N GLN A 568 5.49 -19.92 34.97
CA GLN A 568 4.37 -20.59 35.64
C GLN A 568 3.37 -19.56 36.19
N ASP A 569 2.10 -19.70 35.80
CA ASP A 569 0.97 -19.30 36.65
C ASP A 569 -0.23 -20.22 36.39
N THR A 570 -0.76 -20.76 37.49
CA THR A 570 -1.83 -21.76 37.51
C THR A 570 -3.20 -21.06 37.53
N SER A 571 -3.67 -20.60 36.38
CA SER A 571 -5.12 -20.44 36.14
C SER A 571 -5.38 -20.20 34.63
N ALA A 572 -6.32 -20.93 34.08
CA ALA A 572 -6.71 -20.88 32.70
C ALA A 572 -7.32 -19.52 32.35
N THR A 573 -6.55 -18.64 31.76
CA THR A 573 -7.00 -17.45 31.03
C THR A 573 -5.97 -17.19 29.94
N ALA A 574 -6.46 -16.96 28.72
CA ALA A 574 -5.61 -16.69 27.58
C ALA A 574 -4.62 -15.57 27.89
N THR A 575 -3.34 -15.85 27.83
CA THR A 575 -2.29 -14.88 28.13
C THR A 575 -1.71 -14.36 26.82
N THR A 576 -1.89 -13.06 26.61
CA THR A 576 -1.20 -12.28 25.58
C THR A 576 0.29 -12.28 25.90
N VAL A 577 1.11 -12.76 24.97
CA VAL A 577 2.57 -12.68 25.11
C VAL A 577 3.02 -11.29 24.68
N THR A 578 3.35 -10.45 25.64
CA THR A 578 3.99 -9.15 25.37
C THR A 578 5.49 -9.40 25.23
N THR A 579 6.04 -9.18 24.05
CA THR A 579 7.50 -9.20 23.85
C THR A 579 8.11 -7.98 24.52
N ARG A 580 8.98 -8.21 25.49
CA ARG A 580 9.79 -7.16 26.11
C ARG A 580 11.04 -6.96 25.27
N ASP A 581 11.29 -5.71 24.92
CA ASP A 581 12.51 -5.24 24.26
C ASP A 581 13.74 -5.77 24.99
N THR A 582 14.57 -6.56 24.30
CA THR A 582 15.90 -6.92 24.77
C THR A 582 16.91 -6.50 23.71
N THR A 583 17.72 -5.51 24.07
CA THR A 583 18.97 -5.14 23.40
C THR A 583 19.72 -6.40 22.94
N PRO A 584 20.34 -6.42 21.75
CA PRO A 584 21.02 -7.63 21.26
C PRO A 584 22.18 -7.97 22.17
N THR A 585 22.02 -9.04 22.94
CA THR A 585 23.11 -9.71 23.61
C THR A 585 23.79 -10.63 22.60
N THR A 586 25.12 -10.74 22.69
CA THR A 586 25.98 -11.67 21.98
C THR A 586 25.31 -13.03 21.78
N PRO A 587 25.44 -13.72 20.62
CA PRO A 587 24.86 -15.04 20.41
C PRO A 587 25.28 -15.97 21.54
N ASP A 588 24.33 -16.62 22.19
CA ASP A 588 24.61 -17.64 23.19
C ASP A 588 25.40 -18.77 22.54
N VAL A 589 26.59 -19.03 23.07
CA VAL A 589 27.38 -20.20 22.66
C VAL A 589 26.73 -21.42 23.32
N PRO A 590 26.35 -22.47 22.56
CA PRO A 590 25.76 -23.66 23.11
C PRO A 590 26.61 -24.25 24.25
N VAL A 591 25.95 -24.60 25.34
CA VAL A 591 26.58 -25.17 26.53
C VAL A 591 26.30 -26.68 26.63
N GLU A 592 27.09 -27.42 27.40
CA GLU A 592 26.85 -28.84 27.63
C GLU A 592 25.47 -29.05 28.29
N GLY A 593 24.61 -29.84 27.65
CA GLY A 593 23.23 -30.08 28.06
C GLY A 593 22.18 -29.45 27.12
N ASP A 594 22.57 -28.52 26.28
CA ASP A 594 21.70 -28.00 25.21
C ASP A 594 21.44 -29.07 24.13
N ILE A 595 20.26 -28.97 23.49
CA ILE A 595 19.80 -30.02 22.56
C ILE A 595 19.58 -29.45 21.17
N PHE A 596 20.18 -30.05 20.17
CA PHE A 596 19.97 -29.72 18.76
C PHE A 596 18.91 -30.63 18.15
N CYS A 597 17.95 -30.07 17.42
CA CYS A 597 16.97 -30.87 16.70
C CYS A 597 16.78 -30.38 15.25
N SER A 598 16.38 -31.30 14.38
CA SER A 598 16.05 -31.05 12.98
C SER A 598 14.70 -31.70 12.62
N PRO A 599 14.04 -31.28 11.51
CA PRO A 599 12.76 -31.86 11.09
C PRO A 599 12.77 -33.39 10.99
N ASP A 600 13.86 -33.93 10.50
CA ASP A 600 14.04 -35.37 10.31
C ASP A 600 15.06 -36.01 11.31
N GLY A 601 15.35 -35.29 12.40
CA GLY A 601 16.37 -35.69 13.38
C GLY A 601 16.03 -37.02 14.03
N LYS A 602 17.04 -37.89 14.14
CA LYS A 602 16.96 -39.24 14.76
C LYS A 602 18.16 -39.49 15.68
N GLY A 603 18.97 -38.47 15.88
CA GLY A 603 20.19 -38.55 16.66
C GLY A 603 19.96 -38.31 18.16
N SER A 604 21.07 -38.17 18.90
CA SER A 604 21.05 -37.92 20.35
C SER A 604 20.61 -36.50 20.71
N GLY A 605 20.78 -35.53 19.80
CA GLY A 605 20.59 -34.10 20.02
C GLY A 605 21.80 -33.40 20.66
N THR A 606 22.91 -34.06 20.88
CA THR A 606 24.07 -33.47 21.56
C THR A 606 24.92 -32.56 20.69
N SER A 607 24.64 -32.46 19.41
CA SER A 607 25.31 -31.57 18.46
C SER A 607 24.48 -31.35 17.19
N GLU A 608 24.80 -30.30 16.44
CA GLU A 608 24.22 -30.02 15.11
C GLU A 608 24.38 -31.16 14.10
N LYS A 609 25.41 -32.00 14.27
CA LYS A 609 25.70 -33.12 13.38
C LYS A 609 24.96 -34.40 13.76
N ASP A 610 24.36 -34.41 14.93
CA ASP A 610 23.60 -35.57 15.45
C ASP A 610 22.26 -35.08 16.08
N PRO A 611 21.42 -34.36 15.29
CA PRO A 611 20.21 -33.76 15.82
C PRO A 611 19.14 -34.77 16.19
N ALA A 612 18.41 -34.50 17.28
CA ALA A 612 17.25 -35.28 17.70
C ALA A 612 15.98 -34.83 16.93
N SER A 613 14.89 -35.59 17.08
CA SER A 613 13.56 -35.08 16.74
C SER A 613 13.13 -34.02 17.76
N VAL A 614 12.19 -33.14 17.39
CA VAL A 614 11.65 -32.12 18.33
C VAL A 614 11.01 -32.77 19.53
N THR A 615 10.26 -33.87 19.34
CA THR A 615 9.61 -34.58 20.44
C THR A 615 10.64 -35.22 21.39
N ASP A 616 11.72 -35.79 20.85
CA ASP A 616 12.81 -36.35 21.68
C ASP A 616 13.58 -35.22 22.40
N ALA A 617 13.81 -34.10 21.73
CA ALA A 617 14.47 -32.95 22.32
C ALA A 617 13.69 -32.41 23.54
N ILE A 618 12.38 -32.24 23.36
CA ILE A 618 11.49 -31.80 24.48
C ILE A 618 11.50 -32.78 25.63
N SER A 619 11.46 -34.08 25.34
CA SER A 619 11.48 -35.11 26.40
C SER A 619 12.77 -35.14 27.21
N LYS A 620 13.89 -34.73 26.61
CA LYS A 620 15.23 -34.72 27.21
C LYS A 620 15.60 -33.36 27.83
N LEU A 621 14.82 -32.30 27.56
CA LEU A 621 15.12 -30.95 28.07
C LEU A 621 15.11 -30.94 29.58
N THR A 622 16.15 -30.35 30.17
CA THR A 622 16.27 -30.12 31.60
C THR A 622 16.32 -28.61 31.91
N PRO A 623 15.92 -28.17 33.11
CA PRO A 623 15.92 -26.77 33.47
C PRO A 623 17.28 -26.09 33.25
N GLY A 624 17.24 -24.90 32.62
CA GLY A 624 18.44 -24.09 32.34
C GLY A 624 19.14 -24.40 31.01
N HIS A 625 18.60 -25.32 30.21
CA HIS A 625 19.14 -25.67 28.89
C HIS A 625 18.21 -25.27 27.74
N THR A 626 18.77 -25.12 26.54
CA THR A 626 18.09 -24.61 25.34
C THR A 626 17.95 -25.71 24.29
N ILE A 627 16.80 -25.71 23.57
CA ILE A 627 16.64 -26.49 22.34
C ILE A 627 16.93 -25.60 21.14
N TYR A 628 17.92 -25.99 20.34
CA TYR A 628 18.28 -25.34 19.08
C TYR A 628 17.56 -26.04 17.91
N LEU A 629 16.66 -25.31 17.24
CA LEU A 629 16.00 -25.78 16.02
C LEU A 629 16.90 -25.51 14.83
N LEU A 630 17.43 -26.56 14.21
CA LEU A 630 18.21 -26.44 12.98
C LEU A 630 17.27 -26.14 11.79
N GLY A 631 17.79 -25.50 10.74
CA GLY A 631 17.00 -25.08 9.59
C GLY A 631 16.17 -26.22 8.96
N GLY A 632 14.95 -25.89 8.52
CA GLY A 632 14.01 -26.82 7.87
C GLY A 632 12.56 -26.56 8.24
N THR A 633 11.62 -27.29 7.66
CA THR A 633 10.19 -27.20 7.94
C THR A 633 9.78 -28.28 8.93
N TYR A 634 9.23 -27.87 10.07
CA TYR A 634 8.75 -28.73 11.12
C TYR A 634 7.23 -28.88 11.01
N ASN A 635 6.75 -30.08 10.69
CA ASN A 635 5.32 -30.39 10.57
C ASN A 635 4.84 -31.16 11.79
N PHE A 636 3.85 -30.65 12.50
CA PHE A 636 3.25 -31.30 13.65
C PHE A 636 1.77 -31.60 13.37
N SER A 637 1.35 -32.85 13.63
CA SER A 637 -0.04 -33.27 13.54
C SER A 637 -0.85 -33.00 14.82
N GLU A 638 -0.15 -32.67 15.91
CA GLU A 638 -0.74 -32.43 17.23
C GLU A 638 -0.03 -31.25 17.91
N MET A 639 -0.70 -30.62 18.87
CA MET A 639 -0.12 -29.55 19.68
C MET A 639 1.04 -30.10 20.52
N ILE A 640 2.16 -29.41 20.52
CA ILE A 640 3.29 -29.69 21.39
C ILE A 640 3.10 -28.90 22.68
N LEU A 641 2.98 -29.61 23.79
CA LEU A 641 2.93 -29.02 25.12
C LEU A 641 4.28 -29.19 25.82
N ILE A 642 4.87 -28.09 26.27
CA ILE A 642 6.08 -28.08 27.09
C ILE A 642 5.63 -27.62 28.48
N ASP A 643 5.35 -28.55 29.36
CA ASP A 643 5.03 -28.27 30.77
C ASP A 643 6.07 -28.95 31.68
N ASP A 644 6.21 -28.46 32.87
CA ASP A 644 7.15 -28.98 33.93
C ASP A 644 8.62 -29.14 33.47
N LYS A 645 9.06 -28.35 32.48
CA LYS A 645 10.43 -28.39 31.92
C LYS A 645 11.24 -27.12 32.15
N ASN A 646 10.98 -26.39 33.25
CA ASN A 646 11.69 -25.17 33.63
C ASN A 646 13.10 -25.39 34.08
#